data_679453817c4dbbfb660ad871d62bdf65
#
_entry.id   679453817c4dbbfb660ad871d62bdf65
#
_cell.length_a   1.000
_cell.length_b   1.000
_cell.length_c   1.000
_cell.angle_alpha   90.00
_cell.angle_beta   90.00
_cell.angle_gamma   90.00
#
_symmetry.space_group_name_H-M   'P 1'
#
loop_
_entity.id
_entity.type
_entity.pdbx_description
1 polymer ?
#
loop_
_entity_poly.entity_id
_entity_poly.type
_entity_poly.pdbx_seq_one_letter_code
_entity_poly.pdbx_strand_id
1 'polypeptide(L)'
;MSGYLEKLNPKQYEAVINQGQPLLILAGAGSGKTRVITSKIAYLVEQCGTLPSSILAVTFTNKAAGEMRDRVASFLGYTGDMKSYELPMIRTFHSFGAWILRRNSDYAGLSPNFSIYDDSDMVSLLKSLEKAGSKRDVKLYANLISRAKDYSLTPDDDLSAVTFDPEFPAVYKAYQEKLDSIGNVDFGDLILKSVQLLRNNSEIQQRLSRKFQVILVDEYQDSNIAQFELLKLLAGDGRSLTVVGDDDQSIYKFRGAEVQNIIGFPEYFSGTKVIKLEQNYRSTAPILEVASAVVDKNRGRLGKKLWTARKGGQRPVLAYFSTAQEEAEFCADLVAKDTVETAILYRTNAQSRLFESVFTRRSIPYRIVGSLKFYEREEIKDTLAWMAFLVNPKDQVSFQRIINKPARGIGKATVDKILTASGDDIATRLSSYIAGTKGKSRTALEEFQKIYSQLAESLAQPGENLALLIRDILGVTGLLDYYKAEDEDERTYRVDNLNELVNAASEYPAGAEGITQFLENIELDSGAAQTDENARVTLITMHNTKGLEFDRVIITGLEDELFPGRSSDDEEETEEERRIFYVSITRARNQLYMTSCRQRMIWGRSQLCSPSRFLDEIPPELIEVKGGASKVRIGFRPGEYVYRDDYGVGVVVKSWVEEGEPVVVVRFESGQFARFLTNYTKLEKITP
;
A
#
# COMPACT_ATOMS: atom_id res chain seq x y z
N MET A 1 29.09 -19.79 26.66
CA MET A 1 27.73 -19.37 26.22
C MET A 1 27.73 -19.35 24.69
N SER A 2 26.63 -19.77 24.05
CA SER A 2 26.54 -19.74 22.59
C SER A 2 26.68 -18.28 22.11
N GLY A 3 27.50 -18.04 21.08
CA GLY A 3 27.86 -16.69 20.66
C GLY A 3 26.71 -15.76 20.21
N TYR A 4 25.50 -16.31 19.99
CA TYR A 4 24.30 -15.53 19.70
C TYR A 4 23.67 -14.93 20.97
N LEU A 5 23.85 -15.54 22.17
CA LEU A 5 23.33 -15.02 23.44
C LEU A 5 24.18 -13.86 23.97
N GLU A 6 25.50 -13.87 23.73
CA GLU A 6 26.41 -12.81 24.18
C GLU A 6 26.16 -11.47 23.50
N LYS A 7 25.50 -11.48 22.32
CA LYS A 7 25.18 -10.30 21.53
C LYS A 7 23.83 -9.66 21.90
N LEU A 8 23.11 -10.20 22.88
CA LEU A 8 21.80 -9.71 23.31
C LEU A 8 21.95 -8.70 24.44
N ASN A 9 21.10 -7.65 24.40
CA ASN A 9 20.96 -6.77 25.55
C ASN A 9 20.14 -7.46 26.67
N PRO A 10 20.10 -6.92 27.91
CA PRO A 10 19.40 -7.56 29.03
C PRO A 10 17.92 -7.86 28.75
N LYS A 11 17.18 -6.99 28.05
CA LYS A 11 15.77 -7.19 27.73
C LYS A 11 15.56 -8.20 26.61
N GLN A 12 16.43 -8.20 25.62
CA GLN A 12 16.45 -9.24 24.58
C GLN A 12 16.77 -10.61 25.18
N TYR A 13 17.78 -10.68 26.09
CA TYR A 13 18.13 -11.91 26.79
C TYR A 13 16.96 -12.39 27.66
N GLU A 14 16.31 -11.51 28.44
CA GLU A 14 15.11 -11.84 29.21
C GLU A 14 14.01 -12.45 28.34
N ALA A 15 13.76 -11.88 27.15
CA ALA A 15 12.76 -12.40 26.21
C ALA A 15 13.14 -13.77 25.64
N VAL A 16 14.41 -13.99 25.35
CA VAL A 16 14.90 -15.27 24.81
C VAL A 16 14.78 -16.41 25.82
N ILE A 17 15.15 -16.20 27.08
CA ILE A 17 15.13 -17.27 28.10
C ILE A 17 13.73 -17.50 28.71
N ASN A 18 12.78 -16.61 28.48
CA ASN A 18 11.42 -16.74 29.04
C ASN A 18 10.70 -17.97 28.49
N GLN A 19 10.09 -18.77 29.36
CA GLN A 19 9.38 -20.01 29.03
C GLN A 19 8.17 -20.22 29.95
N GLY A 20 7.30 -21.15 29.57
CA GLY A 20 6.22 -21.67 30.41
C GLY A 20 4.97 -20.82 30.53
N GLN A 21 4.90 -19.69 29.80
CA GLN A 21 3.76 -18.77 29.79
C GLN A 21 3.66 -18.04 28.46
N PRO A 22 2.49 -17.55 28.07
CA PRO A 22 2.36 -16.68 26.90
C PRO A 22 3.27 -15.46 27.05
N LEU A 23 3.92 -15.06 25.95
CA LEU A 23 4.87 -13.95 25.93
C LEU A 23 4.55 -12.99 24.79
N LEU A 24 4.28 -11.74 25.13
CA LEU A 24 4.24 -10.63 24.19
C LEU A 24 5.56 -9.86 24.24
N ILE A 25 6.31 -9.88 23.15
CA ILE A 25 7.50 -9.06 22.96
C ILE A 25 7.10 -7.83 22.16
N LEU A 26 6.89 -6.73 22.87
CA LEU A 26 6.58 -5.44 22.26
C LEU A 26 7.87 -4.78 21.81
N ALA A 27 8.20 -4.89 20.54
CA ALA A 27 9.51 -4.59 20.00
C ALA A 27 9.46 -3.41 19.02
N GLY A 28 9.94 -2.25 19.45
CA GLY A 28 9.96 -1.04 18.63
C GLY A 28 10.80 -1.18 17.35
N ALA A 29 10.68 -0.17 16.48
CA ALA A 29 11.47 -0.13 15.25
C ALA A 29 12.97 -0.29 15.56
N GLY A 30 13.68 -1.10 14.76
CA GLY A 30 15.12 -1.28 14.89
C GLY A 30 15.61 -1.89 16.21
N SER A 31 14.72 -2.50 17.03
CA SER A 31 15.08 -3.11 18.32
C SER A 31 15.58 -4.55 18.23
N GLY A 32 15.62 -5.13 17.01
CA GLY A 32 16.13 -6.47 16.77
C GLY A 32 15.10 -7.58 16.95
N LYS A 33 13.81 -7.35 16.60
CA LYS A 33 12.72 -8.35 16.60
C LYS A 33 13.15 -9.72 16.09
N THR A 34 13.61 -9.77 14.85
CA THR A 34 14.02 -11.04 14.19
C THR A 34 15.22 -11.70 14.89
N ARG A 35 16.13 -10.90 15.48
CA ARG A 35 17.23 -11.46 16.28
C ARG A 35 16.73 -12.18 17.52
N VAL A 36 15.79 -11.59 18.24
CA VAL A 36 15.25 -12.16 19.47
C VAL A 36 14.50 -13.45 19.18
N ILE A 37 13.64 -13.48 18.16
CA ILE A 37 12.87 -14.67 17.82
C ILE A 37 13.77 -15.82 17.35
N THR A 38 14.78 -15.54 16.51
CA THR A 38 15.73 -16.55 16.04
C THR A 38 16.64 -17.05 17.15
N SER A 39 17.10 -16.17 18.05
CA SER A 39 17.88 -16.56 19.23
C SER A 39 17.06 -17.38 20.22
N LYS A 40 15.76 -17.07 20.39
CA LYS A 40 14.86 -17.84 21.24
C LYS A 40 14.67 -19.28 20.70
N ILE A 41 14.48 -19.41 19.38
CA ILE A 41 14.39 -20.74 18.75
C ILE A 41 15.69 -21.55 19.01
N ALA A 42 16.84 -20.94 18.75
CA ALA A 42 18.12 -21.62 18.97
C ALA A 42 18.33 -22.00 20.46
N TYR A 43 17.98 -21.09 21.39
CA TYR A 43 18.05 -21.34 22.83
C TYR A 43 17.16 -22.51 23.26
N LEU A 44 15.93 -22.59 22.77
CA LEU A 44 15.00 -23.66 23.07
C LEU A 44 15.55 -25.03 22.61
N VAL A 45 16.16 -25.09 21.44
CA VAL A 45 16.74 -26.32 20.90
C VAL A 45 18.02 -26.70 21.66
N GLU A 46 19.01 -25.78 21.78
CA GLU A 46 20.34 -26.11 22.32
C GLU A 46 20.38 -26.21 23.84
N GLN A 47 19.69 -25.30 24.54
CA GLN A 47 19.82 -25.18 25.99
C GLN A 47 18.66 -25.84 26.74
N CYS A 48 17.48 -25.93 26.12
CA CYS A 48 16.29 -26.48 26.76
C CYS A 48 15.99 -27.89 26.26
N GLY A 49 16.70 -28.41 25.25
CA GLY A 49 16.47 -29.71 24.66
C GLY A 49 15.13 -29.87 23.96
N THR A 50 14.50 -28.74 23.57
CA THR A 50 13.22 -28.77 22.84
C THR A 50 13.42 -29.36 21.47
N LEU A 51 12.62 -30.37 21.13
CA LEU A 51 12.70 -31.00 19.81
C LEU A 51 12.38 -29.96 18.72
N PRO A 52 13.24 -29.77 17.69
CA PRO A 52 12.99 -28.83 16.60
C PRO A 52 11.62 -29.05 15.96
N SER A 53 11.20 -30.32 15.78
CA SER A 53 9.90 -30.67 15.18
C SER A 53 8.68 -30.25 16.03
N SER A 54 8.88 -29.88 17.29
CA SER A 54 7.82 -29.37 18.18
C SER A 54 7.73 -27.86 18.20
N ILE A 55 8.57 -27.14 17.43
CA ILE A 55 8.58 -25.69 17.32
C ILE A 55 7.94 -25.29 16.00
N LEU A 56 6.94 -24.41 16.07
CA LEU A 56 6.33 -23.71 14.95
C LEU A 56 6.70 -22.22 15.04
N ALA A 57 7.33 -21.69 14.00
CA ALA A 57 7.53 -20.26 13.85
C ALA A 57 6.80 -19.76 12.61
N VAL A 58 5.97 -18.72 12.79
CA VAL A 58 5.14 -18.16 11.74
C VAL A 58 5.52 -16.69 11.49
N THR A 59 5.61 -16.33 10.22
CA THR A 59 5.89 -14.96 9.79
C THR A 59 5.00 -14.56 8.61
N PHE A 60 5.10 -13.30 8.18
CA PHE A 60 4.17 -12.72 7.20
C PHE A 60 4.55 -13.02 5.75
N THR A 61 5.85 -13.05 5.42
CA THR A 61 6.34 -13.23 4.05
C THR A 61 7.25 -14.44 3.90
N ASN A 62 7.25 -15.04 2.70
CA ASN A 62 8.15 -16.16 2.38
C ASN A 62 9.63 -15.77 2.50
N LYS A 63 9.97 -14.51 2.16
CA LYS A 63 11.33 -13.98 2.33
C LYS A 63 11.73 -13.97 3.81
N ALA A 64 10.89 -13.42 4.69
CA ALA A 64 11.15 -13.40 6.14
C ALA A 64 11.26 -14.82 6.71
N ALA A 65 10.42 -15.76 6.25
CA ALA A 65 10.50 -17.17 6.65
C ALA A 65 11.83 -17.81 6.20
N GLY A 66 12.31 -17.50 5.00
CA GLY A 66 13.62 -17.94 4.50
C GLY A 66 14.77 -17.39 5.35
N GLU A 67 14.83 -16.08 5.52
CA GLU A 67 15.87 -15.41 6.33
C GLU A 67 15.88 -15.90 7.80
N MET A 68 14.71 -16.14 8.38
CA MET A 68 14.58 -16.68 9.73
C MET A 68 15.14 -18.10 9.79
N ARG A 69 14.84 -18.94 8.82
CA ARG A 69 15.32 -20.33 8.71
C ARG A 69 16.85 -20.38 8.58
N ASP A 70 17.41 -19.56 7.68
CA ASP A 70 18.85 -19.51 7.45
C ASP A 70 19.60 -19.05 8.71
N ARG A 71 19.05 -18.08 9.42
CA ARG A 71 19.64 -17.56 10.66
C ARG A 71 19.57 -18.57 11.80
N VAL A 72 18.45 -19.27 11.95
CA VAL A 72 18.32 -20.34 12.94
C VAL A 72 19.29 -21.49 12.63
N ALA A 73 19.38 -21.92 11.37
CA ALA A 73 20.33 -22.94 10.93
C ALA A 73 21.78 -22.54 11.26
N SER A 74 22.14 -21.27 10.98
CA SER A 74 23.46 -20.74 11.31
C SER A 74 23.75 -20.74 12.82
N PHE A 75 22.78 -20.41 13.66
CA PHE A 75 22.95 -20.41 15.12
C PHE A 75 23.11 -21.84 15.68
N LEU A 76 22.42 -22.82 15.10
CA LEU A 76 22.50 -24.22 15.47
C LEU A 76 23.72 -24.95 14.86
N GLY A 77 24.58 -24.22 14.12
CA GLY A 77 25.78 -24.78 13.51
C GLY A 77 25.50 -25.75 12.36
N TYR A 78 24.33 -25.66 11.77
CA TYR A 78 23.94 -26.55 10.69
C TYR A 78 24.56 -26.10 9.35
N THR A 79 25.39 -26.96 8.77
CA THR A 79 26.05 -26.73 7.47
C THR A 79 25.76 -27.91 6.55
N GLY A 80 25.12 -27.70 5.40
CA GLY A 80 24.90 -28.72 4.36
C GLY A 80 23.45 -29.16 4.17
N ASP A 81 23.24 -30.18 3.33
CA ASP A 81 21.92 -30.75 2.97
C ASP A 81 21.23 -31.40 4.18
N MET A 82 20.48 -30.58 4.91
CA MET A 82 19.73 -31.07 6.06
C MET A 82 18.33 -31.54 5.67
N LYS A 83 17.94 -32.65 6.27
CA LYS A 83 16.58 -33.16 6.16
C LYS A 83 15.63 -32.23 6.91
N SER A 84 14.49 -31.91 6.30
CA SER A 84 13.51 -30.91 6.80
C SER A 84 12.95 -31.16 8.21
N TYR A 85 13.17 -32.37 8.79
CA TYR A 85 12.73 -32.71 10.15
C TYR A 85 13.74 -32.31 11.26
N GLU A 86 14.93 -31.89 10.87
CA GLU A 86 16.00 -31.49 11.81
C GLU A 86 15.90 -29.98 12.15
N LEU A 87 15.08 -29.21 11.42
CA LEU A 87 14.83 -27.83 11.68
C LEU A 87 13.42 -27.59 12.23
N PRO A 88 13.21 -26.52 13.00
CA PRO A 88 11.89 -26.03 13.36
C PRO A 88 11.03 -25.78 12.11
N MET A 89 9.71 -25.92 12.26
CA MET A 89 8.79 -25.56 11.18
C MET A 89 8.67 -24.03 11.10
N ILE A 90 9.36 -23.44 10.13
CA ILE A 90 9.34 -21.98 9.89
C ILE A 90 8.60 -21.71 8.57
N ARG A 91 7.43 -21.05 8.63
CA ARG A 91 6.53 -20.83 7.49
C ARG A 91 5.78 -19.51 7.59
N THR A 92 5.12 -19.12 6.49
CA THR A 92 4.06 -18.09 6.55
C THR A 92 2.76 -18.73 7.05
N PHE A 93 1.81 -17.91 7.55
CA PHE A 93 0.48 -18.38 7.94
C PHE A 93 -0.19 -19.21 6.84
N HIS A 94 -0.23 -18.70 5.61
CA HIS A 94 -0.86 -19.39 4.48
C HIS A 94 -0.16 -20.71 4.12
N SER A 95 1.17 -20.73 4.11
CA SER A 95 1.88 -21.98 3.82
C SER A 95 1.73 -23.01 4.94
N PHE A 96 1.49 -22.56 6.18
CA PHE A 96 1.15 -23.43 7.29
C PHE A 96 -0.28 -23.96 7.17
N GLY A 97 -1.25 -23.09 6.82
CA GLY A 97 -2.63 -23.50 6.52
C GLY A 97 -2.71 -24.54 5.40
N ALA A 98 -2.01 -24.31 4.29
CA ALA A 98 -1.90 -25.29 3.21
C ALA A 98 -1.33 -26.63 3.69
N TRP A 99 -0.32 -26.60 4.57
CA TRP A 99 0.25 -27.80 5.17
C TRP A 99 -0.75 -28.55 6.06
N ILE A 100 -1.56 -27.83 6.87
CA ILE A 100 -2.64 -28.44 7.68
C ILE A 100 -3.66 -29.13 6.77
N LEU A 101 -4.18 -28.43 5.78
CA LEU A 101 -5.24 -28.90 4.90
C LEU A 101 -4.79 -30.12 4.07
N ARG A 102 -3.58 -30.09 3.48
CA ARG A 102 -3.07 -31.23 2.69
C ARG A 102 -2.88 -32.49 3.51
N ARG A 103 -2.49 -32.39 4.78
CA ARG A 103 -2.33 -33.53 5.67
C ARG A 103 -3.61 -34.07 6.27
N ASN A 104 -4.67 -33.32 6.17
CA ASN A 104 -5.99 -33.66 6.70
C ASN A 104 -7.08 -33.47 5.62
N SER A 105 -6.71 -33.66 4.36
CA SER A 105 -7.57 -33.36 3.21
C SER A 105 -8.91 -34.07 3.26
N ASP A 106 -8.94 -35.34 3.67
CA ASP A 106 -10.18 -36.13 3.80
C ASP A 106 -11.17 -35.48 4.77
N TYR A 107 -10.67 -34.95 5.91
CA TYR A 107 -11.49 -34.25 6.91
C TYR A 107 -11.90 -32.84 6.48
N ALA A 108 -11.12 -32.22 5.59
CA ALA A 108 -11.42 -30.91 5.04
C ALA A 108 -12.29 -30.98 3.77
N GLY A 109 -12.65 -32.17 3.29
CA GLY A 109 -13.38 -32.36 2.04
C GLY A 109 -12.59 -31.95 0.79
N LEU A 110 -11.26 -32.03 0.85
CA LEU A 110 -10.36 -31.59 -0.22
C LEU A 110 -9.54 -32.75 -0.78
N SER A 111 -9.05 -32.58 -2.01
CA SER A 111 -8.00 -33.45 -2.53
C SER A 111 -6.63 -33.10 -1.88
N PRO A 112 -5.73 -34.07 -1.61
CA PRO A 112 -4.38 -33.77 -1.17
C PRO A 112 -3.60 -32.83 -2.11
N ASN A 113 -3.96 -32.84 -3.39
CA ASN A 113 -3.34 -32.07 -4.47
C ASN A 113 -4.19 -30.88 -4.92
N PHE A 114 -5.03 -30.30 -4.03
CA PHE A 114 -5.84 -29.14 -4.37
C PHE A 114 -4.99 -27.98 -4.91
N SER A 115 -5.54 -27.26 -5.88
CA SER A 115 -4.96 -26.00 -6.37
C SER A 115 -5.38 -24.83 -5.49
N ILE A 116 -4.49 -23.83 -5.38
CA ILE A 116 -4.74 -22.60 -4.66
C ILE A 116 -5.02 -21.52 -5.70
N TYR A 117 -6.23 -20.99 -5.69
CA TYR A 117 -6.67 -19.94 -6.60
C TYR A 117 -6.14 -18.59 -6.14
N ASP A 118 -5.59 -17.82 -7.08
CA ASP A 118 -5.23 -16.43 -6.88
C ASP A 118 -6.43 -15.50 -7.17
N ASP A 119 -6.22 -14.18 -7.02
CA ASP A 119 -7.27 -13.18 -7.24
C ASP A 119 -7.83 -13.23 -8.67
N SER A 120 -7.00 -13.55 -9.67
CA SER A 120 -7.43 -13.66 -11.06
C SER A 120 -8.29 -14.90 -11.30
N ASP A 121 -7.97 -16.00 -10.61
CA ASP A 121 -8.74 -17.25 -10.63
C ASP A 121 -10.10 -17.05 -9.93
N MET A 122 -10.11 -16.36 -8.77
CA MET A 122 -11.34 -15.99 -8.06
C MET A 122 -12.29 -15.17 -8.94
N VAL A 123 -11.77 -14.11 -9.57
CA VAL A 123 -12.53 -13.30 -10.54
C VAL A 123 -13.04 -14.13 -11.70
N SER A 124 -12.26 -15.08 -12.22
CA SER A 124 -12.65 -15.95 -13.31
C SER A 124 -13.75 -16.93 -12.90
N LEU A 125 -13.67 -17.48 -11.69
CA LEU A 125 -14.70 -18.35 -11.13
C LEU A 125 -16.00 -17.59 -10.91
N LEU A 126 -15.97 -16.41 -10.29
CA LEU A 126 -17.13 -15.55 -10.07
C LEU A 126 -17.83 -15.19 -11.40
N LYS A 127 -17.08 -14.87 -12.46
CA LYS A 127 -17.64 -14.60 -13.79
C LYS A 127 -18.42 -15.78 -14.37
N SER A 128 -18.13 -17.00 -13.96
CA SER A 128 -18.84 -18.20 -14.41
C SER A 128 -20.18 -18.40 -13.69
N LEU A 129 -20.45 -17.64 -12.63
CA LEU A 129 -21.70 -17.72 -11.85
C LEU A 129 -22.75 -16.78 -12.42
N GLU A 130 -23.97 -17.28 -12.63
CA GLU A 130 -25.08 -16.47 -13.13
C GLU A 130 -25.50 -15.32 -12.20
N LYS A 131 -25.18 -15.45 -10.90
CA LYS A 131 -25.54 -14.49 -9.85
C LYS A 131 -24.53 -13.36 -9.65
N ALA A 132 -23.38 -13.40 -10.31
CA ALA A 132 -22.29 -12.45 -10.02
C ALA A 132 -22.43 -11.08 -10.69
N GLY A 133 -23.50 -10.84 -11.48
CA GLY A 133 -23.79 -9.53 -12.06
C GLY A 133 -22.81 -9.07 -13.15
N SER A 134 -22.51 -7.77 -13.17
CA SER A 134 -21.61 -7.15 -14.14
C SER A 134 -20.13 -7.43 -13.82
N LYS A 135 -19.22 -7.12 -14.77
CA LYS A 135 -17.76 -7.25 -14.51
C LYS A 135 -17.25 -6.45 -13.31
N ARG A 136 -17.92 -5.34 -13.00
CA ARG A 136 -17.60 -4.49 -11.86
C ARG A 136 -17.96 -5.19 -10.55
N ASP A 137 -19.16 -5.77 -10.50
CA ASP A 137 -19.64 -6.47 -9.31
C ASP A 137 -18.76 -7.67 -8.96
N VAL A 138 -18.22 -8.36 -9.97
CA VAL A 138 -17.37 -9.56 -9.79
C VAL A 138 -16.08 -9.25 -9.04
N LYS A 139 -15.39 -8.15 -9.36
CA LYS A 139 -14.15 -7.77 -8.65
C LYS A 139 -14.45 -7.32 -7.22
N LEU A 140 -15.51 -6.52 -7.07
CA LEU A 140 -15.96 -6.10 -5.75
C LEU A 140 -16.28 -7.32 -4.87
N TYR A 141 -17.04 -8.29 -5.40
CA TYR A 141 -17.35 -9.50 -4.66
C TYR A 141 -16.13 -10.37 -4.34
N ALA A 142 -15.14 -10.45 -5.23
CA ALA A 142 -13.87 -11.13 -4.93
C ALA A 142 -13.18 -10.52 -3.71
N ASN A 143 -13.10 -9.18 -3.65
CA ASN A 143 -12.51 -8.47 -2.53
C ASN A 143 -13.33 -8.63 -1.24
N LEU A 144 -14.66 -8.55 -1.32
CA LEU A 144 -15.54 -8.74 -0.17
C LEU A 144 -15.45 -10.18 0.37
N ILE A 145 -15.34 -11.20 -0.50
CA ILE A 145 -15.13 -12.60 -0.11
C ILE A 145 -13.80 -12.77 0.61
N SER A 146 -12.72 -12.21 0.04
CA SER A 146 -11.39 -12.25 0.67
C SER A 146 -11.42 -11.59 2.07
N ARG A 147 -12.08 -10.44 2.17
CA ARG A 147 -12.25 -9.73 3.44
C ARG A 147 -13.10 -10.52 4.44
N ALA A 148 -14.19 -11.16 4.01
CA ALA A 148 -15.01 -12.02 4.87
C ALA A 148 -14.17 -13.16 5.45
N LYS A 149 -13.33 -13.80 4.62
CA LYS A 149 -12.43 -14.88 5.05
C LYS A 149 -11.36 -14.40 6.03
N ASP A 150 -10.83 -13.17 5.87
CA ASP A 150 -9.91 -12.54 6.81
C ASP A 150 -10.55 -12.30 8.20
N TYR A 151 -11.86 -12.03 8.23
CA TYR A 151 -12.67 -11.95 9.45
C TYR A 151 -13.12 -13.32 9.98
N SER A 152 -12.68 -14.43 9.38
CA SER A 152 -13.09 -15.81 9.74
C SER A 152 -14.60 -16.06 9.54
N LEU A 153 -15.23 -15.33 8.62
CA LEU A 153 -16.66 -15.41 8.31
C LEU A 153 -16.93 -16.32 7.11
N THR A 154 -17.97 -17.13 7.23
CA THR A 154 -18.51 -17.98 6.17
C THR A 154 -19.73 -17.33 5.51
N PRO A 155 -20.23 -17.86 4.38
CA PRO A 155 -21.46 -17.33 3.78
C PRO A 155 -22.72 -17.37 4.66
N ASP A 156 -22.73 -18.22 5.69
CA ASP A 156 -23.88 -18.41 6.58
C ASP A 156 -23.77 -17.56 7.87
N ASP A 157 -22.67 -16.80 8.05
CA ASP A 157 -22.46 -15.89 9.18
C ASP A 157 -23.07 -14.50 8.93
N ASP A 158 -23.09 -13.66 9.96
CA ASP A 158 -23.42 -12.23 9.80
C ASP A 158 -22.26 -11.50 9.09
N LEU A 159 -22.51 -11.06 7.85
CA LEU A 159 -21.57 -10.38 6.99
C LEU A 159 -21.62 -8.85 7.09
N SER A 160 -22.37 -8.28 8.02
CA SER A 160 -22.54 -6.82 8.21
C SER A 160 -21.22 -6.09 8.49
N ALA A 161 -20.25 -6.77 9.12
CA ALA A 161 -18.89 -6.25 9.31
C ALA A 161 -18.09 -6.07 8.00
N VAL A 162 -18.55 -6.71 6.92
CA VAL A 162 -17.88 -6.67 5.61
C VAL A 162 -18.64 -5.72 4.67
N THR A 163 -19.95 -5.91 4.53
CA THR A 163 -20.81 -5.10 3.66
C THR A 163 -22.29 -5.20 4.08
N PHE A 164 -23.06 -4.18 3.72
CA PHE A 164 -24.54 -4.18 3.83
C PHE A 164 -25.22 -4.54 2.50
N ASP A 165 -24.50 -5.00 1.49
CA ASP A 165 -25.08 -5.47 0.23
C ASP A 165 -25.92 -6.73 0.45
N PRO A 166 -27.25 -6.68 0.21
CA PRO A 166 -28.13 -7.81 0.44
C PRO A 166 -27.89 -9.00 -0.52
N GLU A 167 -27.23 -8.79 -1.65
CA GLU A 167 -26.92 -9.85 -2.62
C GLU A 167 -25.63 -10.59 -2.27
N PHE A 168 -24.73 -9.96 -1.52
CA PHE A 168 -23.42 -10.51 -1.22
C PHE A 168 -23.45 -11.91 -0.57
N PRO A 169 -24.28 -12.19 0.45
CA PRO A 169 -24.32 -13.54 1.05
C PRO A 169 -24.63 -14.64 0.04
N ALA A 170 -25.55 -14.37 -0.91
CA ALA A 170 -25.94 -15.33 -1.93
C ALA A 170 -24.83 -15.56 -2.98
N VAL A 171 -24.10 -14.50 -3.34
CA VAL A 171 -22.95 -14.57 -4.25
C VAL A 171 -21.80 -15.32 -3.58
N TYR A 172 -21.47 -14.99 -2.34
CA TYR A 172 -20.40 -15.65 -1.57
C TYR A 172 -20.69 -17.15 -1.42
N LYS A 173 -21.95 -17.51 -1.09
CA LYS A 173 -22.37 -18.91 -0.99
C LYS A 173 -22.20 -19.65 -2.32
N ALA A 174 -22.69 -19.07 -3.42
CA ALA A 174 -22.56 -19.68 -4.75
C ALA A 174 -21.08 -19.84 -5.17
N TYR A 175 -20.22 -18.86 -4.85
CA TYR A 175 -18.79 -18.91 -5.08
C TYR A 175 -18.16 -20.07 -4.30
N GLN A 176 -18.43 -20.17 -2.99
CA GLN A 176 -17.83 -21.17 -2.12
C GLN A 176 -18.29 -22.58 -2.51
N GLU A 177 -19.58 -22.78 -2.77
CA GLU A 177 -20.11 -24.06 -3.23
C GLU A 177 -19.46 -24.49 -4.57
N LYS A 178 -19.23 -23.54 -5.48
CA LYS A 178 -18.56 -23.82 -6.75
C LYS A 178 -17.09 -24.19 -6.53
N LEU A 179 -16.37 -23.44 -5.72
CA LEU A 179 -14.97 -23.71 -5.40
C LEU A 179 -14.79 -25.07 -4.72
N ASP A 180 -15.66 -25.39 -3.76
CA ASP A 180 -15.70 -26.68 -3.06
C ASP A 180 -16.03 -27.84 -4.00
N SER A 181 -16.98 -27.64 -4.96
CA SER A 181 -17.33 -28.67 -5.96
C SER A 181 -16.18 -29.03 -6.88
N ILE A 182 -15.23 -28.12 -7.10
CA ILE A 182 -14.02 -28.32 -7.88
C ILE A 182 -12.92 -28.98 -7.03
N GLY A 183 -13.03 -28.92 -5.71
CA GLY A 183 -12.05 -29.43 -4.76
C GLY A 183 -10.81 -28.53 -4.60
N ASN A 184 -10.92 -27.24 -4.91
CA ASN A 184 -9.86 -26.24 -4.79
C ASN A 184 -10.13 -25.27 -3.64
N VAL A 185 -9.15 -24.44 -3.34
CA VAL A 185 -9.20 -23.40 -2.30
C VAL A 185 -8.63 -22.09 -2.84
N ASP A 186 -9.08 -20.97 -2.33
CA ASP A 186 -8.38 -19.69 -2.51
C ASP A 186 -7.43 -19.36 -1.34
N PHE A 187 -6.76 -18.21 -1.41
CA PHE A 187 -5.83 -17.80 -0.35
C PHE A 187 -6.50 -17.66 1.02
N GLY A 188 -7.68 -17.06 1.10
CA GLY A 188 -8.42 -16.92 2.35
C GLY A 188 -8.85 -18.27 2.93
N ASP A 189 -9.21 -19.23 2.09
CA ASP A 189 -9.57 -20.60 2.50
C ASP A 189 -8.44 -21.33 3.19
N LEU A 190 -7.18 -21.04 2.87
CA LEU A 190 -6.05 -21.67 3.54
C LEU A 190 -6.08 -21.47 5.06
N ILE A 191 -6.57 -20.33 5.51
CA ILE A 191 -6.71 -20.01 6.93
C ILE A 191 -8.10 -20.39 7.42
N LEU A 192 -9.16 -19.92 6.75
CA LEU A 192 -10.55 -20.14 7.17
C LEU A 192 -10.88 -21.64 7.30
N LYS A 193 -10.59 -22.45 6.26
CA LYS A 193 -10.82 -23.91 6.32
C LYS A 193 -9.93 -24.61 7.35
N SER A 194 -8.72 -24.10 7.63
CA SER A 194 -7.89 -24.62 8.71
C SER A 194 -8.53 -24.34 10.07
N VAL A 195 -9.09 -23.15 10.28
CA VAL A 195 -9.84 -22.81 11.50
C VAL A 195 -11.07 -23.72 11.65
N GLN A 196 -11.86 -23.86 10.58
CA GLN A 196 -13.05 -24.74 10.57
C GLN A 196 -12.68 -26.19 10.86
N LEU A 197 -11.63 -26.71 10.23
CA LEU A 197 -11.14 -28.08 10.45
C LEU A 197 -10.81 -28.33 11.93
N LEU A 198 -10.08 -27.38 12.54
CA LEU A 198 -9.67 -27.52 13.95
C LEU A 198 -10.85 -27.32 14.93
N ARG A 199 -11.81 -26.48 14.62
CA ARG A 199 -13.05 -26.31 15.43
C ARG A 199 -13.91 -27.58 15.36
N ASN A 200 -14.04 -28.19 14.19
CA ASN A 200 -14.93 -29.32 13.96
C ASN A 200 -14.30 -30.68 14.31
N ASN A 201 -12.97 -30.77 14.45
CA ASN A 201 -12.24 -32.03 14.68
C ASN A 201 -11.27 -31.90 15.86
N SER A 202 -11.77 -32.19 17.06
CA SER A 202 -10.99 -32.10 18.29
C SER A 202 -9.77 -33.00 18.32
N GLU A 203 -9.79 -34.17 17.65
CA GLU A 203 -8.62 -35.07 17.54
C GLU A 203 -7.48 -34.45 16.74
N ILE A 204 -7.81 -33.81 15.61
CA ILE A 204 -6.83 -33.11 14.77
C ILE A 204 -6.27 -31.90 15.53
N GLN A 205 -7.13 -31.12 16.17
CA GLN A 205 -6.75 -29.98 16.99
C GLN A 205 -5.81 -30.40 18.09
N GLN A 206 -6.14 -31.41 18.91
CA GLN A 206 -5.30 -31.92 19.99
C GLN A 206 -3.98 -32.49 19.47
N ARG A 207 -3.99 -33.26 18.36
CA ARG A 207 -2.79 -33.80 17.74
C ARG A 207 -1.82 -32.71 17.31
N LEU A 208 -2.31 -31.64 16.63
CA LEU A 208 -1.47 -30.51 16.22
C LEU A 208 -1.00 -29.69 17.42
N SER A 209 -1.87 -29.49 18.36
CA SER A 209 -1.58 -28.82 19.62
C SER A 209 -0.50 -29.57 20.43
N ARG A 210 -0.51 -30.90 20.50
CA ARG A 210 0.57 -31.73 21.13
C ARG A 210 1.85 -31.72 20.31
N LYS A 211 1.75 -31.65 18.98
CA LYS A 211 2.90 -31.58 18.09
C LYS A 211 3.67 -30.27 18.26
N PHE A 212 2.97 -29.14 18.21
CA PHE A 212 3.60 -27.83 18.30
C PHE A 212 3.53 -27.29 19.73
N GLN A 213 4.49 -27.69 20.54
CA GLN A 213 4.58 -27.32 21.96
C GLN A 213 5.01 -25.87 22.15
N VAL A 214 5.75 -25.33 21.18
CA VAL A 214 6.19 -23.93 21.15
C VAL A 214 5.74 -23.30 19.85
N ILE A 215 5.06 -22.17 19.95
CA ILE A 215 4.60 -21.38 18.82
C ILE A 215 5.20 -19.98 18.94
N LEU A 216 5.85 -19.52 17.87
CA LEU A 216 6.41 -18.18 17.78
C LEU A 216 5.81 -17.47 16.57
N VAL A 217 5.44 -16.20 16.73
CA VAL A 217 4.85 -15.39 15.65
C VAL A 217 5.63 -14.09 15.54
N ASP A 218 6.14 -13.80 14.34
CA ASP A 218 6.78 -12.52 14.01
C ASP A 218 5.79 -11.58 13.33
N GLU A 219 6.03 -10.25 13.46
CA GLU A 219 5.17 -9.17 12.90
C GLU A 219 3.67 -9.35 13.26
N TYR A 220 3.40 -9.74 14.51
CA TYR A 220 2.06 -10.12 14.98
C TYR A 220 1.01 -9.01 14.83
N GLN A 221 1.40 -7.73 14.83
CA GLN A 221 0.52 -6.59 14.60
C GLN A 221 -0.11 -6.56 13.18
N ASP A 222 0.39 -7.38 12.25
CA ASP A 222 -0.15 -7.47 10.90
C ASP A 222 -1.10 -8.66 10.72
N SER A 223 -1.38 -9.41 11.79
CA SER A 223 -2.29 -10.56 11.74
C SER A 223 -3.75 -10.12 11.62
N ASN A 224 -4.53 -10.88 10.83
CA ASN A 224 -5.98 -10.74 10.73
C ASN A 224 -6.71 -11.62 11.76
N ILE A 225 -8.03 -11.51 11.82
CA ILE A 225 -8.88 -12.24 12.79
C ILE A 225 -8.79 -13.76 12.56
N ALA A 226 -8.81 -14.22 11.30
CA ALA A 226 -8.73 -15.65 11.00
C ALA A 226 -7.39 -16.27 11.44
N GLN A 227 -6.29 -15.54 11.28
CA GLN A 227 -4.95 -15.95 11.74
C GLN A 227 -4.88 -15.99 13.27
N PHE A 228 -5.48 -15.01 13.95
CA PHE A 228 -5.61 -15.01 15.40
C PHE A 228 -6.40 -16.23 15.91
N GLU A 229 -7.54 -16.55 15.30
CA GLU A 229 -8.35 -17.70 15.66
C GLU A 229 -7.58 -19.03 15.44
N LEU A 230 -6.83 -19.15 14.35
CA LEU A 230 -5.95 -20.31 14.09
C LEU A 230 -4.93 -20.47 15.20
N LEU A 231 -4.26 -19.39 15.62
CA LEU A 231 -3.28 -19.42 16.71
C LEU A 231 -3.93 -19.82 18.04
N LYS A 232 -5.11 -19.28 18.36
CA LYS A 232 -5.86 -19.58 19.58
C LYS A 232 -6.23 -21.06 19.68
N LEU A 233 -6.66 -21.66 18.57
CA LEU A 233 -6.97 -23.10 18.49
C LEU A 233 -5.74 -23.97 18.68
N LEU A 234 -4.58 -23.53 18.18
CA LEU A 234 -3.31 -24.28 18.29
C LEU A 234 -2.65 -24.10 19.66
N ALA A 235 -2.65 -22.90 20.20
CA ALA A 235 -1.99 -22.60 21.47
C ALA A 235 -2.62 -23.37 22.63
N GLY A 236 -3.94 -23.44 22.71
CA GLY A 236 -4.64 -24.09 23.81
C GLY A 236 -4.23 -23.55 25.19
N ASP A 237 -4.66 -24.25 26.24
CA ASP A 237 -4.27 -23.87 27.59
C ASP A 237 -2.86 -24.36 27.94
N GLY A 238 -2.05 -23.49 28.54
CA GLY A 238 -0.73 -23.82 29.10
C GLY A 238 0.41 -23.98 28.10
N ARG A 239 0.25 -23.48 26.86
CA ARG A 239 1.31 -23.53 25.84
C ARG A 239 2.23 -22.34 25.85
N SER A 240 3.47 -22.55 25.41
CA SER A 240 4.43 -21.48 25.23
C SER A 240 4.20 -20.77 23.87
N LEU A 241 3.26 -19.81 23.86
CA LEU A 241 3.02 -18.90 22.73
C LEU A 241 3.87 -17.64 22.91
N THR A 242 4.72 -17.35 21.96
CA THR A 242 5.48 -16.09 21.93
C THR A 242 5.11 -15.32 20.68
N VAL A 243 4.61 -14.10 20.85
CA VAL A 243 4.36 -13.17 19.74
C VAL A 243 5.31 -11.98 19.82
N VAL A 244 5.81 -11.57 18.67
CA VAL A 244 6.69 -10.41 18.54
C VAL A 244 6.04 -9.43 17.58
N GLY A 245 5.93 -8.18 17.98
CA GLY A 245 5.30 -7.16 17.14
C GLY A 245 5.54 -5.75 17.62
N ASP A 246 5.05 -4.82 16.84
CA ASP A 246 5.09 -3.38 17.09
C ASP A 246 3.74 -2.77 16.71
N ASP A 247 2.91 -2.44 17.70
CA ASP A 247 1.61 -1.80 17.50
C ASP A 247 1.71 -0.49 16.71
N ASP A 248 2.84 0.23 16.82
CA ASP A 248 3.11 1.46 16.06
C ASP A 248 3.52 1.19 14.59
N GLN A 249 3.70 -0.07 14.18
CA GLN A 249 4.02 -0.46 12.81
C GLN A 249 2.89 -1.26 12.12
N SER A 250 1.69 -1.26 12.66
CA SER A 250 0.51 -1.83 12.00
C SER A 250 0.02 -0.87 10.90
N ILE A 251 0.33 -1.18 9.65
CA ILE A 251 0.04 -0.35 8.46
C ILE A 251 -0.62 -1.15 7.32
N TYR A 252 -1.21 -2.30 7.62
CA TYR A 252 -1.86 -3.20 6.66
C TYR A 252 -3.33 -3.46 6.97
N LYS A 253 -4.06 -2.48 7.57
CA LYS A 253 -5.50 -2.56 7.80
C LYS A 253 -6.26 -2.81 6.50
N PHE A 254 -5.81 -2.22 5.40
CA PHE A 254 -6.38 -2.45 4.06
C PHE A 254 -6.23 -3.89 3.55
N ARG A 255 -5.36 -4.72 4.19
CA ARG A 255 -5.22 -6.17 3.98
C ARG A 255 -5.80 -7.00 5.13
N GLY A 256 -6.75 -6.45 5.88
CA GLY A 256 -7.40 -7.13 6.98
C GLY A 256 -6.59 -7.24 8.27
N ALA A 257 -5.42 -6.58 8.39
CA ALA A 257 -4.68 -6.56 9.65
C ALA A 257 -5.50 -5.89 10.74
N GLU A 258 -5.50 -6.50 11.94
CA GLU A 258 -6.26 -6.03 13.09
C GLU A 258 -5.31 -5.73 14.26
N VAL A 259 -5.07 -4.43 14.50
CA VAL A 259 -4.15 -3.99 15.56
C VAL A 259 -4.61 -4.42 16.96
N GLN A 260 -5.92 -4.62 17.14
CA GLN A 260 -6.48 -5.10 18.41
C GLN A 260 -5.97 -6.49 18.80
N ASN A 261 -5.53 -7.30 17.84
CA ASN A 261 -4.93 -8.61 18.12
C ASN A 261 -3.69 -8.49 19.02
N ILE A 262 -2.81 -7.51 18.76
CA ILE A 262 -1.60 -7.31 19.58
C ILE A 262 -1.92 -6.54 20.86
N ILE A 263 -2.80 -5.54 20.80
CA ILE A 263 -3.18 -4.74 21.97
C ILE A 263 -3.91 -5.60 23.00
N GLY A 264 -4.87 -6.41 22.57
CA GLY A 264 -5.68 -7.30 23.43
C GLY A 264 -5.00 -8.64 23.76
N PHE A 265 -3.79 -8.90 23.26
CA PHE A 265 -3.12 -10.19 23.46
C PHE A 265 -3.04 -10.64 24.95
N PRO A 266 -2.71 -9.75 25.92
CA PRO A 266 -2.69 -10.12 27.34
C PRO A 266 -4.07 -10.50 27.94
N GLU A 267 -5.16 -9.99 27.33
CA GLU A 267 -6.52 -10.30 27.73
C GLU A 267 -6.98 -11.65 27.18
N TYR A 268 -6.58 -11.95 25.93
CA TYR A 268 -6.92 -13.20 25.28
C TYR A 268 -6.13 -14.40 25.81
N PHE A 269 -4.88 -14.19 26.25
CA PHE A 269 -4.01 -15.23 26.78
C PHE A 269 -3.61 -14.91 28.22
N SER A 270 -4.38 -15.47 29.16
CA SER A 270 -4.18 -15.24 30.59
C SER A 270 -2.76 -15.59 31.06
N GLY A 271 -2.19 -14.78 31.94
CA GLY A 271 -0.83 -14.98 32.45
C GLY A 271 0.27 -14.51 31.48
N THR A 272 -0.10 -13.77 30.43
CA THR A 272 0.88 -13.21 29.48
C THR A 272 1.91 -12.32 30.16
N LYS A 273 3.19 -12.62 29.91
CA LYS A 273 4.28 -11.70 30.25
C LYS A 273 4.51 -10.74 29.08
N VAL A 274 4.57 -9.45 29.36
CA VAL A 274 4.90 -8.42 28.37
C VAL A 274 6.35 -7.96 28.57
N ILE A 275 7.19 -8.05 27.53
CA ILE A 275 8.56 -7.55 27.55
C ILE A 275 8.71 -6.49 26.45
N LYS A 276 9.12 -5.27 26.83
CA LYS A 276 9.32 -4.16 25.91
C LYS A 276 10.78 -4.09 25.47
N LEU A 277 11.02 -4.11 24.15
CA LEU A 277 12.32 -3.89 23.54
C LEU A 277 12.41 -2.45 23.03
N GLU A 278 12.97 -1.56 23.85
CA GLU A 278 12.97 -0.12 23.60
C GLU A 278 14.33 0.40 23.07
N GLN A 279 15.39 -0.41 23.14
CA GLN A 279 16.69 -0.03 22.59
C GLN A 279 16.72 -0.20 21.08
N ASN A 280 16.84 0.92 20.37
CA ASN A 280 16.98 0.96 18.92
C ASN A 280 18.46 0.91 18.52
N TYR A 281 18.79 0.05 17.54
CA TYR A 281 20.15 -0.12 17.02
C TYR A 281 20.32 0.48 15.62
N ARG A 282 19.23 0.95 15.01
CA ARG A 282 19.20 1.45 13.63
C ARG A 282 19.48 2.94 13.55
N SER A 283 18.65 3.74 14.18
CA SER A 283 18.57 5.18 13.99
C SER A 283 19.35 5.97 15.05
N THR A 284 19.74 7.19 14.73
CA THR A 284 20.30 8.16 15.68
C THR A 284 19.21 8.75 16.57
N ALA A 285 19.60 9.31 17.73
CA ALA A 285 18.65 9.86 18.70
C ALA A 285 17.73 10.95 18.13
N PRO A 286 18.21 11.95 17.35
CA PRO A 286 17.33 12.99 16.82
C PRO A 286 16.21 12.42 15.89
N ILE A 287 16.48 11.34 15.16
CA ILE A 287 15.47 10.68 14.31
C ILE A 287 14.41 10.00 15.18
N LEU A 288 14.81 9.32 16.25
CA LEU A 288 13.89 8.65 17.17
C LEU A 288 13.02 9.62 17.96
N GLU A 289 13.55 10.78 18.31
CA GLU A 289 12.81 11.84 19.00
C GLU A 289 11.67 12.36 18.12
N VAL A 290 11.94 12.62 16.83
CA VAL A 290 10.90 13.01 15.86
C VAL A 290 9.88 11.88 15.67
N ALA A 291 10.33 10.63 15.50
CA ALA A 291 9.42 9.48 15.33
C ALA A 291 8.51 9.31 16.55
N SER A 292 9.06 9.45 17.77
CA SER A 292 8.29 9.34 19.01
C SER A 292 7.27 10.46 19.14
N ALA A 293 7.66 11.72 18.84
CA ALA A 293 6.75 12.86 18.91
C ALA A 293 5.50 12.69 18.02
N VAL A 294 5.69 12.12 16.83
CA VAL A 294 4.59 11.84 15.88
C VAL A 294 3.70 10.72 16.42
N VAL A 295 4.27 9.56 16.74
CA VAL A 295 3.45 8.38 17.08
C VAL A 295 2.79 8.50 18.46
N ASP A 296 3.30 9.32 19.36
CA ASP A 296 2.70 9.57 20.67
C ASP A 296 1.34 10.28 20.62
N LYS A 297 0.93 10.77 19.45
CA LYS A 297 -0.41 11.33 19.21
C LYS A 297 -1.49 10.26 19.00
N ASN A 298 -1.11 9.03 18.67
CA ASN A 298 -2.05 7.91 18.55
C ASN A 298 -2.55 7.47 19.92
N ARG A 299 -3.83 7.08 19.97
CA ARG A 299 -4.51 6.53 21.16
C ARG A 299 -4.42 5.00 21.18
N GLY A 300 -4.69 4.39 22.32
CA GLY A 300 -4.78 2.92 22.44
C GLY A 300 -3.45 2.18 22.24
N ARG A 301 -2.30 2.84 22.37
CA ARG A 301 -0.98 2.24 22.26
C ARG A 301 -0.59 1.47 23.52
N LEU A 302 0.18 0.39 23.36
CA LEU A 302 0.77 -0.35 24.47
C LEU A 302 1.91 0.43 25.16
N GLY A 303 2.29 1.58 24.62
CA GLY A 303 3.24 2.55 25.16
C GLY A 303 4.64 1.98 25.33
N LYS A 304 5.58 2.42 24.49
CA LYS A 304 7.02 2.15 24.56
C LYS A 304 7.78 3.43 24.24
N LYS A 305 8.96 3.57 24.80
CA LYS A 305 9.83 4.74 24.56
C LYS A 305 11.15 4.30 23.96
N LEU A 306 11.32 4.57 22.67
CA LEU A 306 12.56 4.22 21.99
C LEU A 306 13.72 5.07 22.46
N TRP A 307 14.87 4.43 22.64
CA TRP A 307 16.14 5.10 22.92
C TRP A 307 17.28 4.40 22.18
N THR A 308 18.38 5.10 21.97
CA THR A 308 19.56 4.53 21.29
C THR A 308 20.85 4.88 22.04
N ALA A 309 21.81 3.95 21.99
CA ALA A 309 23.16 4.19 22.46
C ALA A 309 24.08 4.82 21.38
N ARG A 310 23.57 4.98 20.16
CA ARG A 310 24.30 5.62 19.05
C ARG A 310 24.51 7.10 19.37
N LYS A 311 25.76 7.50 19.48
CA LYS A 311 26.14 8.89 19.76
C LYS A 311 26.10 9.73 18.48
N GLY A 312 25.78 11.04 18.62
CA GLY A 312 25.72 11.98 17.52
C GLY A 312 24.44 11.83 16.68
N GLY A 313 24.43 12.38 15.49
CA GLY A 313 23.31 12.44 14.56
C GLY A 313 22.96 13.88 14.22
N GLN A 314 22.62 14.12 12.97
CA GLN A 314 22.10 15.42 12.51
C GLN A 314 20.63 15.52 12.89
N ARG A 315 20.16 16.73 13.20
CA ARG A 315 18.71 16.99 13.32
C ARG A 315 18.04 16.68 11.99
N PRO A 316 16.88 16.04 12.00
CA PRO A 316 16.06 15.90 10.79
C PRO A 316 15.78 17.26 10.17
N VAL A 317 15.81 17.32 8.84
CA VAL A 317 15.61 18.55 8.07
C VAL A 317 14.21 18.57 7.51
N LEU A 318 13.44 19.64 7.72
CA LEU A 318 12.20 19.94 7.06
C LEU A 318 12.45 21.05 6.03
N ALA A 319 12.24 20.75 4.75
CA ALA A 319 12.46 21.71 3.67
C ALA A 319 11.16 22.02 2.94
N TYR A 320 10.89 23.32 2.73
CA TYR A 320 9.73 23.81 1.99
C TYR A 320 10.14 24.31 0.61
N PHE A 321 9.32 23.99 -0.40
CA PHE A 321 9.54 24.37 -1.79
C PHE A 321 8.31 25.06 -2.36
N SER A 322 8.49 25.87 -3.40
CA SER A 322 7.38 26.48 -4.09
C SER A 322 6.62 25.46 -4.92
N THR A 323 7.35 24.55 -5.57
CA THR A 323 6.80 23.55 -6.51
C THR A 323 7.36 22.16 -6.29
N ALA A 324 6.66 21.14 -6.77
CA ALA A 324 7.12 19.77 -6.78
C ALA A 324 8.40 19.56 -7.62
N GLN A 325 8.60 20.38 -8.67
CA GLN A 325 9.82 20.36 -9.48
C GLN A 325 11.05 20.78 -8.64
N GLU A 326 10.94 21.85 -7.85
CA GLU A 326 12.01 22.29 -6.94
C GLU A 326 12.32 21.21 -5.88
N GLU A 327 11.29 20.50 -5.37
CA GLU A 327 11.45 19.37 -4.47
C GLU A 327 12.28 18.25 -5.10
N ALA A 328 11.95 17.86 -6.33
CA ALA A 328 12.66 16.80 -7.05
C ALA A 328 14.10 17.20 -7.40
N GLU A 329 14.35 18.45 -7.80
CA GLU A 329 15.70 18.99 -8.03
C GLU A 329 16.53 19.01 -6.74
N PHE A 330 15.93 19.40 -5.60
CA PHE A 330 16.60 19.33 -4.30
C PHE A 330 17.01 17.90 -3.95
N CYS A 331 16.14 16.91 -4.18
CA CYS A 331 16.46 15.50 -3.97
C CYS A 331 17.63 15.08 -4.86
N ALA A 332 17.62 15.48 -6.14
CA ALA A 332 18.69 15.20 -7.08
C ALA A 332 20.01 15.85 -6.66
N ASP A 333 19.98 17.11 -6.22
CA ASP A 333 21.16 17.81 -5.70
C ASP A 333 21.75 17.12 -4.48
N LEU A 334 20.88 16.65 -3.58
CA LEU A 334 21.30 15.99 -2.36
C LEU A 334 21.98 14.65 -2.63
N VAL A 335 21.43 13.84 -3.53
CA VAL A 335 22.03 12.54 -3.87
C VAL A 335 23.24 12.66 -4.79
N ALA A 336 23.41 13.76 -5.53
CA ALA A 336 24.57 14.01 -6.36
C ALA A 336 25.81 14.43 -5.53
N LYS A 337 25.62 14.98 -4.32
CA LYS A 337 26.71 15.49 -3.48
C LYS A 337 27.61 14.42 -2.90
N ASP A 338 27.09 13.22 -2.69
CA ASP A 338 27.79 12.14 -2.00
C ASP A 338 27.34 10.76 -2.50
N THR A 339 27.87 9.70 -1.89
CA THR A 339 27.57 8.30 -2.22
C THR A 339 26.70 7.59 -1.19
N VAL A 340 25.97 8.34 -0.36
CA VAL A 340 25.12 7.80 0.70
C VAL A 340 23.95 7.03 0.11
N GLU A 341 23.71 5.81 0.61
CA GLU A 341 22.51 5.03 0.25
C GLU A 341 21.26 5.80 0.66
N THR A 342 20.43 6.16 -0.31
CA THR A 342 19.31 7.08 -0.12
C THR A 342 18.01 6.47 -0.62
N ALA A 343 16.96 6.50 0.20
CA ALA A 343 15.60 6.23 -0.23
C ALA A 343 14.78 7.53 -0.30
N ILE A 344 14.04 7.68 -1.39
CA ILE A 344 13.04 8.73 -1.57
C ILE A 344 11.68 8.06 -1.44
N LEU A 345 10.96 8.48 -0.42
CA LEU A 345 9.69 7.91 -0.03
C LEU A 345 8.55 8.84 -0.44
N TYR A 346 7.52 8.25 -1.03
CA TYR A 346 6.31 8.96 -1.43
C TYR A 346 5.07 8.14 -1.07
N ARG A 347 3.91 8.82 -0.99
CA ARG A 347 2.66 8.16 -0.59
C ARG A 347 2.05 7.32 -1.71
N THR A 348 2.02 7.84 -2.92
CA THR A 348 1.46 7.17 -4.10
C THR A 348 2.50 6.99 -5.20
N ASN A 349 2.32 5.94 -6.00
CA ASN A 349 3.23 5.64 -7.12
C ASN A 349 3.26 6.77 -8.18
N ALA A 350 2.20 7.58 -8.30
CA ALA A 350 2.15 8.70 -9.22
C ALA A 350 3.29 9.70 -8.98
N GLN A 351 3.65 9.92 -7.72
CA GLN A 351 4.71 10.88 -7.35
C GLN A 351 6.09 10.49 -7.88
N SER A 352 6.32 9.19 -8.22
CA SER A 352 7.64 8.75 -8.72
C SER A 352 8.03 9.39 -10.04
N ARG A 353 7.05 9.71 -10.93
CA ARG A 353 7.31 10.23 -12.27
C ARG A 353 8.25 11.43 -12.27
N LEU A 354 8.00 12.39 -11.39
CA LEU A 354 8.79 13.60 -11.36
C LEU A 354 10.25 13.33 -10.95
N PHE A 355 10.45 12.45 -9.96
CA PHE A 355 11.79 12.02 -9.56
C PHE A 355 12.47 11.21 -10.68
N GLU A 356 11.74 10.30 -11.34
CA GLU A 356 12.22 9.52 -12.48
C GLU A 356 12.71 10.45 -13.59
N SER A 357 11.91 11.46 -13.97
CA SER A 357 12.26 12.44 -15.03
C SER A 357 13.49 13.27 -14.65
N VAL A 358 13.54 13.83 -13.44
CA VAL A 358 14.68 14.64 -12.98
C VAL A 358 15.97 13.80 -12.91
N PHE A 359 15.90 12.58 -12.39
CA PHE A 359 17.08 11.72 -12.24
C PHE A 359 17.60 11.22 -13.57
N THR A 360 16.71 10.87 -14.51
CA THR A 360 17.07 10.52 -15.88
C THR A 360 17.77 11.67 -16.57
N ARG A 361 17.20 12.88 -16.56
CA ARG A 361 17.80 14.09 -17.15
C ARG A 361 19.18 14.41 -16.58
N ARG A 362 19.38 14.14 -15.28
CA ARG A 362 20.65 14.39 -14.58
C ARG A 362 21.58 13.18 -14.56
N SER A 363 21.23 12.10 -15.28
CA SER A 363 22.01 10.85 -15.33
C SER A 363 22.32 10.26 -13.94
N ILE A 364 21.38 10.37 -13.00
CA ILE A 364 21.48 9.78 -11.65
C ILE A 364 20.88 8.38 -11.70
N PRO A 365 21.66 7.31 -11.46
CA PRO A 365 21.14 5.94 -11.41
C PRO A 365 20.19 5.75 -10.24
N TYR A 366 19.06 5.11 -10.47
CA TYR A 366 18.07 4.79 -9.45
C TYR A 366 17.42 3.43 -9.68
N ARG A 367 16.83 2.87 -8.64
CA ARG A 367 15.92 1.70 -8.72
C ARG A 367 14.56 2.04 -8.15
N ILE A 368 13.53 1.37 -8.68
CA ILE A 368 12.16 1.47 -8.17
C ILE A 368 11.83 0.15 -7.49
N VAL A 369 11.25 0.22 -6.28
CA VAL A 369 10.87 -0.97 -5.51
C VAL A 369 9.35 -1.02 -5.35
N GLY A 370 8.77 -2.16 -5.74
CA GLY A 370 7.35 -2.44 -5.56
C GLY A 370 6.43 -1.85 -6.63
N SER A 371 6.96 -1.28 -7.71
CA SER A 371 6.15 -0.85 -8.87
C SER A 371 6.96 -0.86 -10.17
N LEU A 372 6.23 -0.80 -11.29
CA LEU A 372 6.81 -0.55 -12.61
C LEU A 372 7.20 0.93 -12.75
N LYS A 373 8.10 1.22 -13.69
CA LYS A 373 8.37 2.61 -14.12
C LYS A 373 7.05 3.28 -14.53
N PHE A 374 6.97 4.59 -14.34
CA PHE A 374 5.73 5.32 -14.56
C PHE A 374 5.12 5.06 -15.95
N TYR A 375 5.91 5.21 -17.02
CA TYR A 375 5.42 5.02 -18.39
C TYR A 375 5.25 3.55 -18.81
N GLU A 376 5.63 2.59 -17.98
CA GLU A 376 5.42 1.16 -18.21
C GLU A 376 4.11 0.64 -17.61
N ARG A 377 3.43 1.44 -16.78
CA ARG A 377 2.16 1.07 -16.14
C ARG A 377 1.04 0.92 -17.16
N GLU A 378 0.13 0.01 -16.87
CA GLU A 378 -0.92 -0.40 -17.80
C GLU A 378 -1.83 0.76 -18.21
N GLU A 379 -2.36 1.50 -17.24
CA GLU A 379 -3.25 2.67 -17.44
C GLU A 379 -2.58 3.77 -18.25
N ILE A 380 -1.27 3.96 -18.07
CA ILE A 380 -0.48 4.93 -18.81
C ILE A 380 -0.31 4.45 -20.26
N LYS A 381 0.13 3.21 -20.46
CA LYS A 381 0.28 2.62 -21.80
C LYS A 381 -1.02 2.61 -22.59
N ASP A 382 -2.16 2.41 -21.96
CA ASP A 382 -3.47 2.43 -22.63
C ASP A 382 -3.81 3.84 -23.14
N THR A 383 -3.50 4.86 -22.34
CA THR A 383 -3.70 6.26 -22.73
C THR A 383 -2.73 6.69 -23.82
N LEU A 384 -1.44 6.34 -23.69
CA LEU A 384 -0.43 6.61 -24.71
C LEU A 384 -0.74 5.93 -26.05
N ALA A 385 -1.32 4.72 -26.01
CA ALA A 385 -1.73 4.01 -27.23
C ALA A 385 -2.86 4.74 -27.96
N TRP A 386 -3.82 5.38 -27.27
CA TRP A 386 -4.79 6.26 -27.91
C TRP A 386 -4.14 7.46 -28.57
N MET A 387 -3.18 8.11 -27.90
CA MET A 387 -2.43 9.24 -28.45
C MET A 387 -1.65 8.83 -29.73
N ALA A 388 -0.93 7.71 -29.65
CA ALA A 388 -0.16 7.18 -30.77
C ALA A 388 -1.04 6.85 -31.97
N PHE A 389 -2.21 6.21 -31.73
CA PHE A 389 -3.14 5.84 -32.79
C PHE A 389 -3.82 7.06 -33.43
N LEU A 390 -4.08 8.13 -32.66
CA LEU A 390 -4.64 9.38 -33.20
C LEU A 390 -3.68 10.07 -34.16
N VAL A 391 -2.37 10.06 -33.91
CA VAL A 391 -1.35 10.64 -34.79
C VAL A 391 -0.97 9.70 -35.93
N ASN A 392 -0.93 8.41 -35.66
CA ASN A 392 -0.59 7.41 -36.67
C ASN A 392 -1.67 6.30 -36.76
N PRO A 393 -2.71 6.49 -37.58
CA PRO A 393 -3.76 5.48 -37.78
C PRO A 393 -3.28 4.17 -38.45
N LYS A 394 -1.99 4.02 -38.74
CA LYS A 394 -1.39 2.76 -39.24
C LYS A 394 -0.80 1.90 -38.12
N ASP A 395 -0.73 2.43 -36.89
CA ASP A 395 -0.17 1.72 -35.74
C ASP A 395 -1.08 0.58 -35.27
N GLN A 396 -0.73 -0.63 -35.68
CA GLN A 396 -1.47 -1.85 -35.34
C GLN A 396 -1.37 -2.22 -33.86
N VAL A 397 -0.24 -1.95 -33.22
CA VAL A 397 0.01 -2.30 -31.82
C VAL A 397 -0.89 -1.46 -30.92
N SER A 398 -0.88 -0.15 -31.12
CA SER A 398 -1.75 0.76 -30.41
C SER A 398 -3.24 0.47 -30.65
N PHE A 399 -3.62 0.22 -31.91
CA PHE A 399 -5.02 -0.16 -32.23
C PHE A 399 -5.46 -1.43 -31.49
N GLN A 400 -4.66 -2.50 -31.52
CA GLN A 400 -4.99 -3.75 -30.85
C GLN A 400 -5.14 -3.57 -29.34
N ARG A 401 -4.35 -2.66 -28.77
CA ARG A 401 -4.42 -2.36 -27.36
C ARG A 401 -5.71 -1.64 -26.96
N ILE A 402 -6.15 -0.65 -27.75
CA ILE A 402 -7.24 0.25 -27.37
C ILE A 402 -8.64 -0.23 -27.79
N ILE A 403 -8.76 -1.06 -28.85
CA ILE A 403 -10.06 -1.36 -29.46
C ILE A 403 -11.06 -2.02 -28.51
N ASN A 404 -10.59 -2.84 -27.58
CA ASN A 404 -11.42 -3.55 -26.62
C ASN A 404 -11.09 -3.19 -25.16
N LYS A 405 -10.53 -2.02 -24.94
CA LYS A 405 -10.28 -1.51 -23.58
C LYS A 405 -10.79 -0.06 -23.45
N PRO A 406 -11.76 0.18 -22.55
CA PRO A 406 -12.56 -0.80 -21.78
C PRO A 406 -13.24 -1.85 -22.67
N ALA A 407 -13.67 -2.97 -22.08
CA ALA A 407 -14.22 -4.09 -22.86
C ALA A 407 -15.49 -3.71 -23.64
N ARG A 408 -15.44 -3.84 -24.97
CA ARG A 408 -16.54 -3.54 -25.91
C ARG A 408 -17.11 -4.80 -26.59
N GLY A 409 -16.64 -6.00 -26.17
CA GLY A 409 -17.07 -7.26 -26.80
C GLY A 409 -16.44 -7.52 -28.16
N ILE A 410 -15.34 -6.83 -28.50
CA ILE A 410 -14.61 -6.99 -29.76
C ILE A 410 -13.49 -8.02 -29.54
N GLY A 411 -13.69 -9.25 -30.02
CA GLY A 411 -12.71 -10.32 -29.86
C GLY A 411 -11.58 -10.29 -30.90
N LYS A 412 -10.51 -11.02 -30.64
CA LYS A 412 -9.31 -11.11 -31.47
C LYS A 412 -9.62 -11.45 -32.94
N ALA A 413 -10.49 -12.39 -33.20
CA ALA A 413 -10.87 -12.77 -34.59
C ALA A 413 -11.52 -11.60 -35.38
N THR A 414 -12.20 -10.68 -34.71
CA THR A 414 -12.76 -9.47 -35.33
C THR A 414 -11.65 -8.47 -35.63
N VAL A 415 -10.71 -8.30 -34.71
CA VAL A 415 -9.55 -7.42 -34.89
C VAL A 415 -8.69 -7.88 -36.06
N ASP A 416 -8.40 -9.18 -36.17
CA ASP A 416 -7.62 -9.74 -37.28
C ASP A 416 -8.31 -9.48 -38.65
N LYS A 417 -9.66 -9.58 -38.70
CA LYS A 417 -10.43 -9.26 -39.93
C LYS A 417 -10.38 -7.78 -40.29
N ILE A 418 -10.41 -6.87 -39.29
CA ILE A 418 -10.28 -5.44 -39.55
C ILE A 418 -8.91 -5.14 -40.14
N LEU A 419 -7.84 -5.72 -39.57
CA LEU A 419 -6.48 -5.50 -40.03
C LEU A 419 -6.22 -5.97 -41.45
N THR A 420 -7.02 -6.95 -41.95
CA THR A 420 -6.97 -7.48 -43.33
C THR A 420 -7.99 -6.85 -44.27
N ALA A 421 -8.86 -5.94 -43.80
CA ALA A 421 -9.85 -5.24 -44.62
C ALA A 421 -9.17 -4.22 -45.56
N SER A 422 -9.92 -3.78 -46.58
CA SER A 422 -9.43 -2.78 -47.55
C SER A 422 -9.37 -1.38 -46.93
N GLY A 423 -8.25 -0.70 -47.13
CA GLY A 423 -8.02 0.68 -46.65
C GLY A 423 -6.52 1.00 -46.50
N ASP A 424 -6.17 2.27 -46.63
CA ASP A 424 -4.79 2.74 -46.53
C ASP A 424 -4.25 2.77 -45.10
N ASP A 425 -5.16 2.94 -44.17
CA ASP A 425 -4.92 2.91 -42.70
C ASP A 425 -5.99 2.12 -41.97
N ILE A 426 -5.81 1.91 -40.66
CA ILE A 426 -6.72 1.08 -39.86
C ILE A 426 -8.09 1.75 -39.67
N ALA A 427 -8.14 3.09 -39.63
CA ALA A 427 -9.41 3.81 -39.49
C ALA A 427 -10.29 3.62 -40.73
N THR A 428 -9.72 3.64 -41.93
CA THR A 428 -10.41 3.36 -43.19
C THR A 428 -10.79 1.86 -43.33
N ARG A 429 -9.89 0.95 -42.88
CA ARG A 429 -10.17 -0.49 -42.81
C ARG A 429 -11.31 -0.80 -41.86
N LEU A 430 -11.35 -0.16 -40.71
CA LEU A 430 -12.44 -0.27 -39.74
C LEU A 430 -13.77 0.13 -40.39
N SER A 431 -13.82 1.28 -41.05
CA SER A 431 -15.01 1.77 -41.75
C SER A 431 -15.47 0.80 -42.81
N SER A 432 -14.54 0.26 -43.61
CA SER A 432 -14.85 -0.77 -44.66
C SER A 432 -15.40 -2.04 -44.04
N TYR A 433 -14.85 -2.50 -42.93
CA TYR A 433 -15.28 -3.70 -42.23
C TYR A 433 -16.67 -3.52 -41.58
N ILE A 434 -16.95 -2.36 -40.99
CA ILE A 434 -18.27 -2.03 -40.42
C ILE A 434 -19.35 -2.07 -41.45
N ALA A 435 -19.12 -1.60 -42.70
CA ALA A 435 -20.07 -1.59 -43.79
C ALA A 435 -20.58 -3.01 -44.15
N GLY A 436 -19.73 -4.04 -44.00
CA GLY A 436 -20.05 -5.45 -44.24
C GLY A 436 -20.55 -6.24 -43.02
N THR A 437 -20.52 -5.64 -41.81
CA THR A 437 -20.78 -6.31 -40.53
C THR A 437 -22.25 -6.08 -40.09
N LYS A 438 -22.84 -7.05 -39.35
CA LYS A 438 -24.22 -6.96 -38.84
C LYS A 438 -24.27 -7.33 -37.35
N GLY A 439 -25.34 -6.91 -36.65
CA GLY A 439 -25.65 -7.31 -35.28
C GLY A 439 -24.78 -6.62 -34.21
N LYS A 440 -24.67 -7.24 -33.04
CA LYS A 440 -23.97 -6.65 -31.85
C LYS A 440 -22.54 -6.20 -32.13
N SER A 441 -21.81 -6.97 -32.96
CA SER A 441 -20.43 -6.59 -33.33
C SER A 441 -20.38 -5.29 -34.12
N ARG A 442 -21.34 -5.03 -34.96
CA ARG A 442 -21.44 -3.76 -35.70
C ARG A 442 -21.64 -2.60 -34.78
N THR A 443 -22.57 -2.69 -33.83
CA THR A 443 -22.84 -1.62 -32.86
C THR A 443 -21.57 -1.25 -32.04
N ALA A 444 -20.85 -2.26 -31.56
CA ALA A 444 -19.62 -2.04 -30.79
C ALA A 444 -18.51 -1.37 -31.63
N LEU A 445 -18.40 -1.72 -32.91
CA LEU A 445 -17.43 -1.12 -33.82
C LEU A 445 -17.82 0.31 -34.22
N GLU A 446 -19.11 0.58 -34.43
CA GLU A 446 -19.65 1.92 -34.70
C GLU A 446 -19.41 2.85 -33.48
N GLU A 447 -19.60 2.32 -32.29
CA GLU A 447 -19.28 3.07 -31.05
C GLU A 447 -17.79 3.44 -30.96
N PHE A 448 -16.91 2.46 -31.19
CA PHE A 448 -15.45 2.73 -31.22
C PHE A 448 -15.09 3.76 -32.31
N GLN A 449 -15.68 3.65 -33.50
CA GLN A 449 -15.46 4.59 -34.60
C GLN A 449 -15.92 5.99 -34.24
N LYS A 450 -17.07 6.11 -33.55
CA LYS A 450 -17.59 7.40 -33.05
C LYS A 450 -16.61 8.04 -32.07
N ILE A 451 -16.11 7.26 -31.09
CA ILE A 451 -15.09 7.71 -30.12
C ILE A 451 -13.84 8.23 -30.86
N TYR A 452 -13.31 7.43 -31.80
CA TYR A 452 -12.15 7.82 -32.60
C TYR A 452 -12.38 9.11 -33.38
N SER A 453 -13.53 9.25 -34.06
CA SER A 453 -13.87 10.47 -34.83
C SER A 453 -13.96 11.69 -33.92
N GLN A 454 -14.58 11.58 -32.75
CA GLN A 454 -14.69 12.67 -31.79
C GLN A 454 -13.29 13.11 -31.29
N LEU A 455 -12.41 12.18 -30.98
CA LEU A 455 -11.05 12.50 -30.55
C LEU A 455 -10.19 13.09 -31.68
N ALA A 456 -10.41 12.63 -32.93
CA ALA A 456 -9.76 13.21 -34.09
C ALA A 456 -10.21 14.67 -34.33
N GLU A 457 -11.47 15.00 -34.08
CA GLU A 457 -11.99 16.37 -34.10
C GLU A 457 -11.36 17.22 -32.99
N SER A 458 -11.26 16.72 -31.77
CA SER A 458 -10.55 17.40 -30.65
C SER A 458 -9.07 17.67 -31.00
N LEU A 459 -8.42 16.73 -31.69
CA LEU A 459 -7.06 16.89 -32.16
C LEU A 459 -6.93 17.97 -33.25
N ALA A 460 -7.93 18.08 -34.14
CA ALA A 460 -7.96 19.06 -35.24
C ALA A 460 -8.29 20.49 -34.74
N GLN A 461 -8.95 20.60 -33.59
CA GLN A 461 -9.25 21.89 -32.93
C GLN A 461 -8.57 21.93 -31.56
N PRO A 462 -7.26 22.08 -31.54
CA PRO A 462 -6.48 21.92 -30.31
C PRO A 462 -6.83 23.05 -29.30
N GLY A 463 -6.90 22.65 -28.03
CA GLY A 463 -7.04 23.57 -26.89
C GLY A 463 -5.73 24.29 -26.56
N GLU A 464 -5.57 24.72 -25.31
CA GLU A 464 -4.38 25.48 -24.87
C GLU A 464 -3.11 24.61 -24.79
N ASN A 465 -3.25 23.36 -24.39
CA ASN A 465 -2.13 22.41 -24.23
C ASN A 465 -2.60 20.96 -24.40
N LEU A 466 -1.63 20.04 -24.42
CA LEU A 466 -1.87 18.61 -24.64
C LEU A 466 -2.67 17.95 -23.49
N ALA A 467 -2.62 18.50 -22.29
CA ALA A 467 -3.35 17.96 -21.14
C ALA A 467 -4.88 17.92 -21.36
N LEU A 468 -5.43 18.87 -22.12
CA LEU A 468 -6.87 18.88 -22.44
C LEU A 468 -7.25 17.69 -23.31
N LEU A 469 -6.45 17.38 -24.33
CA LEU A 469 -6.69 16.21 -25.18
C LEU A 469 -6.61 14.90 -24.40
N ILE A 470 -5.66 14.75 -23.47
CA ILE A 470 -5.58 13.55 -22.63
C ILE A 470 -6.84 13.42 -21.76
N ARG A 471 -7.36 14.50 -21.20
CA ARG A 471 -8.63 14.47 -20.47
C ARG A 471 -9.79 14.03 -21.36
N ASP A 472 -9.85 14.53 -22.58
CA ASP A 472 -10.87 14.11 -23.56
C ASP A 472 -10.74 12.63 -23.85
N ILE A 473 -9.50 12.12 -24.09
CA ILE A 473 -9.24 10.70 -24.25
C ILE A 473 -9.80 9.92 -23.05
N LEU A 474 -9.40 10.25 -21.83
CA LEU A 474 -9.81 9.54 -20.63
C LEU A 474 -11.34 9.53 -20.43
N GLY A 475 -12.00 10.67 -20.69
CA GLY A 475 -13.45 10.81 -20.53
C GLY A 475 -14.23 10.11 -21.65
N VAL A 476 -13.94 10.42 -22.92
CA VAL A 476 -14.70 9.93 -24.09
C VAL A 476 -14.53 8.40 -24.29
N THR A 477 -13.34 7.87 -24.00
CA THR A 477 -13.08 6.43 -24.12
C THR A 477 -13.66 5.59 -23.00
N GLY A 478 -13.98 6.22 -21.85
CA GLY A 478 -14.39 5.57 -20.62
C GLY A 478 -13.24 4.96 -19.82
N LEU A 479 -11.97 5.27 -20.17
CA LEU A 479 -10.80 4.77 -19.44
C LEU A 479 -10.76 5.30 -18.00
N LEU A 480 -11.14 6.56 -17.78
CA LEU A 480 -11.17 7.14 -16.45
C LEU A 480 -12.12 6.39 -15.51
N ASP A 481 -13.35 6.14 -15.97
CA ASP A 481 -14.34 5.41 -15.17
C ASP A 481 -13.94 3.95 -14.98
N TYR A 482 -13.32 3.35 -16.00
CA TYR A 482 -12.80 1.99 -15.93
C TYR A 482 -11.73 1.86 -14.82
N TYR A 483 -10.72 2.73 -14.81
CA TYR A 483 -9.65 2.70 -13.80
C TYR A 483 -10.09 3.21 -12.44
N LYS A 484 -11.06 4.14 -12.40
CA LYS A 484 -11.67 4.57 -11.14
C LYS A 484 -12.37 3.40 -10.43
N ALA A 485 -13.10 2.58 -11.21
CA ALA A 485 -13.72 1.38 -10.66
C ALA A 485 -12.67 0.36 -10.16
N GLU A 486 -11.55 0.19 -10.89
CA GLU A 486 -10.45 -0.67 -10.45
C GLU A 486 -9.78 -0.14 -9.17
N ASP A 487 -9.62 1.17 -9.01
CA ASP A 487 -9.04 1.78 -7.81
C ASP A 487 -9.95 1.63 -6.59
N GLU A 488 -11.27 1.78 -6.75
CA GLU A 488 -12.26 1.54 -5.70
C GLU A 488 -12.21 0.07 -5.22
N ASP A 489 -11.98 -0.86 -6.15
CA ASP A 489 -11.93 -2.30 -5.89
C ASP A 489 -10.58 -2.75 -5.31
N GLU A 490 -9.45 -2.29 -5.89
CA GLU A 490 -8.10 -2.81 -5.62
C GLU A 490 -7.22 -1.82 -4.83
N ARG A 491 -7.66 -0.58 -4.59
CA ARG A 491 -6.86 0.52 -4.00
C ARG A 491 -5.50 0.73 -4.69
N THR A 492 -5.51 0.68 -6.03
CA THR A 492 -4.27 0.68 -6.84
C THR A 492 -3.73 2.06 -7.18
N TYR A 493 -4.50 3.13 -6.94
CA TYR A 493 -4.13 4.53 -7.26
C TYR A 493 -3.84 4.77 -8.75
N ARG A 494 -4.51 4.05 -9.66
CA ARG A 494 -4.32 4.20 -11.12
C ARG A 494 -4.84 5.54 -11.63
N VAL A 495 -5.91 6.05 -11.03
CA VAL A 495 -6.45 7.39 -11.32
C VAL A 495 -5.43 8.47 -10.98
N ASP A 496 -4.66 8.32 -9.89
CA ASP A 496 -3.57 9.24 -9.57
C ASP A 496 -2.46 9.20 -10.62
N ASN A 497 -2.16 8.01 -11.16
CA ASN A 497 -1.21 7.87 -12.27
C ASN A 497 -1.71 8.56 -13.55
N LEU A 498 -3.00 8.41 -13.90
CA LEU A 498 -3.61 9.10 -15.04
C LEU A 498 -3.60 10.63 -14.83
N ASN A 499 -3.86 11.08 -13.61
CA ASN A 499 -3.76 12.48 -13.24
C ASN A 499 -2.34 13.03 -13.46
N GLU A 500 -1.33 12.25 -13.05
CA GLU A 500 0.07 12.64 -13.23
C GLU A 500 0.49 12.63 -14.71
N LEU A 501 -0.10 11.76 -15.56
CA LEU A 501 0.09 11.82 -17.00
C LEU A 501 -0.47 13.12 -17.60
N VAL A 502 -1.67 13.54 -17.16
CA VAL A 502 -2.26 14.83 -17.54
C VAL A 502 -1.35 15.99 -17.10
N ASN A 503 -0.78 15.92 -15.90
CA ASN A 503 0.16 16.94 -15.42
C ASN A 503 1.41 17.02 -16.31
N ALA A 504 2.01 15.86 -16.66
CA ALA A 504 3.16 15.79 -17.54
C ALA A 504 2.90 16.43 -18.92
N ALA A 505 1.73 16.18 -19.46
CA ALA A 505 1.34 16.68 -20.77
C ALA A 505 1.03 18.19 -20.80
N SER A 506 0.81 18.82 -19.65
CA SER A 506 0.49 20.26 -19.59
C SER A 506 1.65 21.18 -20.05
N GLU A 507 2.86 20.65 -20.07
CA GLU A 507 4.06 21.36 -20.53
C GLU A 507 4.23 21.33 -22.06
N TYR A 508 3.39 20.57 -22.78
CA TYR A 508 3.49 20.35 -24.22
C TYR A 508 2.40 21.12 -24.97
N PRO A 509 2.70 21.61 -26.20
CA PRO A 509 1.72 22.30 -27.02
C PRO A 509 0.56 21.35 -27.38
N ALA A 510 -0.59 21.92 -27.68
CA ALA A 510 -1.74 21.16 -28.13
C ALA A 510 -1.54 20.64 -29.57
N GLY A 511 -2.31 19.60 -29.96
CA GLY A 511 -2.33 19.07 -31.32
C GLY A 511 -1.34 17.94 -31.58
N ALA A 512 -1.24 17.52 -32.84
CA ALA A 512 -0.43 16.36 -33.25
C ALA A 512 1.08 16.56 -33.01
N GLU A 513 1.58 17.78 -33.14
CA GLU A 513 2.97 18.12 -32.84
C GLU A 513 3.31 17.88 -31.37
N GLY A 514 2.42 18.34 -30.47
CA GLY A 514 2.59 18.11 -29.02
C GLY A 514 2.56 16.64 -28.63
N ILE A 515 1.68 15.85 -29.27
CA ILE A 515 1.68 14.38 -29.04
C ILE A 515 3.01 13.79 -29.47
N THR A 516 3.49 14.14 -30.67
CA THR A 516 4.75 13.59 -31.19
C THR A 516 5.91 13.95 -30.28
N GLN A 517 6.05 15.20 -29.88
CA GLN A 517 7.10 15.65 -28.95
C GLN A 517 7.00 14.93 -27.59
N PHE A 518 5.79 14.75 -27.07
CA PHE A 518 5.56 14.07 -25.81
C PHE A 518 5.96 12.59 -25.87
N LEU A 519 5.53 11.86 -26.91
CA LEU A 519 5.88 10.46 -27.11
C LEU A 519 7.39 10.25 -27.35
N GLU A 520 8.02 11.10 -28.16
CA GLU A 520 9.48 11.07 -28.39
C GLU A 520 10.26 11.28 -27.09
N ASN A 521 9.84 12.24 -26.24
CA ASN A 521 10.50 12.46 -24.96
C ASN A 521 10.34 11.26 -24.02
N ILE A 522 9.19 10.60 -24.00
CA ILE A 522 9.00 9.36 -23.23
C ILE A 522 9.95 8.24 -23.71
N GLU A 523 10.11 8.08 -25.02
CA GLU A 523 11.02 7.08 -25.58
C GLU A 523 12.48 7.38 -25.24
N LEU A 524 12.89 8.64 -25.32
CA LEU A 524 14.24 9.08 -24.94
C LEU A 524 14.51 8.87 -23.45
N ASP A 525 13.55 9.22 -22.59
CA ASP A 525 13.64 9.00 -21.14
C ASP A 525 13.69 7.50 -20.79
N SER A 526 12.90 6.68 -21.46
CA SER A 526 12.91 5.22 -21.23
C SER A 526 14.21 4.55 -21.73
N GLY A 527 14.81 5.04 -22.78
CA GLY A 527 16.10 4.56 -23.30
C GLY A 527 17.31 4.97 -22.47
N ALA A 528 17.26 6.15 -21.85
CA ALA A 528 18.33 6.70 -21.01
C ALA A 528 18.30 6.20 -19.56
N ALA A 529 17.15 5.80 -19.06
CA ALA A 529 16.96 5.37 -17.68
C ALA A 529 17.53 3.97 -17.44
N GLN A 530 18.81 3.88 -17.11
CA GLN A 530 19.38 2.68 -16.49
C GLN A 530 18.80 2.53 -15.08
N THR A 531 17.72 1.75 -14.95
CA THR A 531 17.38 1.18 -13.63
C THR A 531 18.47 0.16 -13.31
N ASP A 532 19.37 0.55 -12.43
CA ASP A 532 20.40 -0.34 -11.91
C ASP A 532 19.86 -0.94 -10.60
N GLU A 533 19.69 -2.26 -10.56
CA GLU A 533 19.29 -2.96 -9.32
C GLU A 533 20.25 -2.69 -8.15
N ASN A 534 21.49 -2.33 -8.46
CA ASN A 534 22.51 -1.97 -7.49
C ASN A 534 22.60 -0.45 -7.23
N ALA A 535 21.70 0.35 -7.81
CA ALA A 535 21.71 1.79 -7.61
C ALA A 535 21.54 2.13 -6.12
N ARG A 536 22.33 3.10 -5.67
CA ARG A 536 22.28 3.61 -4.30
C ARG A 536 21.04 4.45 -3.97
N VAL A 537 20.32 4.92 -5.00
CA VAL A 537 19.09 5.69 -4.87
C VAL A 537 17.89 4.78 -5.10
N THR A 538 17.00 4.73 -4.14
CA THR A 538 15.79 3.92 -4.19
C THR A 538 14.56 4.82 -4.18
N LEU A 539 13.70 4.69 -5.19
CA LEU A 539 12.37 5.27 -5.24
C LEU A 539 11.37 4.22 -4.74
N ILE A 540 10.58 4.55 -3.71
CA ILE A 540 9.74 3.56 -3.04
C ILE A 540 8.56 4.23 -2.34
N THR A 541 7.39 3.57 -2.32
CA THR A 541 6.26 4.05 -1.52
C THR A 541 6.53 3.88 -0.03
N MET A 542 5.97 4.75 0.81
CA MET A 542 6.09 4.67 2.27
C MET A 542 5.70 3.28 2.81
N HIS A 543 4.66 2.64 2.27
CA HIS A 543 4.21 1.30 2.68
C HIS A 543 5.25 0.21 2.40
N ASN A 544 5.86 0.24 1.23
CA ASN A 544 6.82 -0.78 0.82
C ASN A 544 8.16 -0.70 1.55
N THR A 545 8.37 0.35 2.35
CA THR A 545 9.60 0.51 3.15
C THR A 545 9.64 -0.37 4.40
N LYS A 546 8.51 -0.98 4.78
CA LYS A 546 8.47 -1.85 5.95
C LYS A 546 9.44 -3.02 5.80
N GLY A 547 10.27 -3.25 6.83
CA GLY A 547 11.36 -4.24 6.79
C GLY A 547 12.69 -3.74 6.21
N LEU A 548 12.70 -2.62 5.48
CA LEU A 548 13.90 -2.02 4.90
C LEU A 548 14.52 -0.95 5.82
N GLU A 549 15.74 -0.53 5.49
CA GLU A 549 16.45 0.55 6.19
C GLU A 549 17.52 1.15 5.28
N PHE A 550 17.72 2.48 5.37
CA PHE A 550 18.60 3.25 4.50
C PHE A 550 19.41 4.24 5.32
N ASP A 551 20.61 4.58 4.84
CA ASP A 551 21.44 5.58 5.53
C ASP A 551 20.81 6.97 5.52
N ARG A 552 20.22 7.36 4.39
CA ARG A 552 19.44 8.58 4.21
C ARG A 552 18.03 8.25 3.76
N VAL A 553 17.05 8.90 4.37
CA VAL A 553 15.64 8.86 3.95
C VAL A 553 15.18 10.28 3.66
N ILE A 554 14.50 10.45 2.53
CA ILE A 554 13.82 11.69 2.13
C ILE A 554 12.34 11.35 2.01
N ILE A 555 11.51 11.88 2.91
CA ILE A 555 10.06 11.71 2.88
C ILE A 555 9.46 12.91 2.15
N THR A 556 8.85 12.67 1.00
CA THR A 556 8.36 13.71 0.10
C THR A 556 6.84 13.78 0.07
N GLY A 557 6.31 14.93 -0.34
CA GLY A 557 4.88 15.08 -0.48
C GLY A 557 4.12 15.20 0.83
N LEU A 558 4.73 15.87 1.83
CA LEU A 558 4.09 16.08 3.13
C LEU A 558 3.11 17.26 3.07
N GLU A 559 2.00 17.07 2.35
CA GLU A 559 0.89 18.01 2.24
C GLU A 559 -0.43 17.32 2.61
N ASP A 560 -1.33 18.06 3.29
CA ASP A 560 -2.69 17.60 3.56
C ASP A 560 -3.42 17.24 2.26
N GLU A 561 -4.28 16.22 2.30
CA GLU A 561 -4.97 15.59 1.16
C GLU A 561 -4.07 14.72 0.26
N LEU A 562 -2.75 14.82 0.37
CA LEU A 562 -1.80 13.89 -0.23
C LEU A 562 -1.24 12.93 0.81
N PHE A 563 -0.78 13.47 1.95
CA PHE A 563 -0.35 12.71 3.11
C PHE A 563 -0.55 13.53 4.41
N PRO A 564 -1.57 13.20 5.24
CA PRO A 564 -2.57 12.12 5.04
C PRO A 564 -3.46 12.35 3.82
N GLY A 565 -3.98 11.23 3.27
CA GLY A 565 -4.88 11.26 2.12
C GLY A 565 -6.26 11.86 2.45
N ARG A 566 -7.07 12.16 1.42
CA ARG A 566 -8.41 12.78 1.56
C ARG A 566 -9.41 11.95 2.38
N SER A 567 -9.25 10.64 2.41
CA SER A 567 -10.12 9.72 3.16
C SER A 567 -9.86 9.71 4.67
N SER A 568 -8.81 10.37 5.15
CA SER A 568 -8.40 10.33 6.55
C SER A 568 -9.14 11.33 7.45
N ASP A 569 -10.43 11.52 7.26
CA ASP A 569 -11.28 12.32 8.16
C ASP A 569 -11.73 11.53 9.39
N ASP A 570 -11.62 10.18 9.36
CA ASP A 570 -11.82 9.31 10.51
C ASP A 570 -10.54 9.25 11.37
N GLU A 571 -10.73 9.26 12.70
CA GLU A 571 -9.62 9.23 13.66
C GLU A 571 -8.77 7.97 13.50
N GLU A 572 -9.38 6.83 13.22
CA GLU A 572 -8.69 5.55 13.05
C GLU A 572 -7.83 5.52 11.77
N GLU A 573 -8.34 6.06 10.65
CA GLU A 573 -7.57 6.20 9.40
C GLU A 573 -6.43 7.19 9.57
N THR A 574 -6.65 8.31 10.29
CA THR A 574 -5.60 9.27 10.62
C THR A 574 -4.49 8.62 11.46
N GLU A 575 -4.84 7.74 12.41
CA GLU A 575 -3.85 7.01 13.20
C GLU A 575 -3.05 6.01 12.35
N GLU A 576 -3.67 5.33 11.37
CA GLU A 576 -2.95 4.46 10.45
C GLU A 576 -1.97 5.25 9.58
N GLU A 577 -2.38 6.38 8.98
CA GLU A 577 -1.49 7.27 8.22
C GLU A 577 -0.33 7.80 9.09
N ARG A 578 -0.59 8.10 10.37
CA ARG A 578 0.47 8.48 11.32
C ARG A 578 1.44 7.34 11.61
N ARG A 579 0.98 6.07 11.66
CA ARG A 579 1.86 4.89 11.74
C ARG A 579 2.70 4.74 10.48
N ILE A 580 2.15 5.03 9.29
CA ILE A 580 2.91 5.04 8.04
C ILE A 580 4.02 6.10 8.09
N PHE A 581 3.73 7.28 8.62
CA PHE A 581 4.74 8.32 8.82
C PHE A 581 5.83 7.88 9.80
N TYR A 582 5.44 7.32 10.96
CA TYR A 582 6.38 6.75 11.93
C TYR A 582 7.25 5.65 11.31
N VAL A 583 6.66 4.73 10.56
CA VAL A 583 7.41 3.70 9.84
C VAL A 583 8.42 4.33 8.90
N SER A 584 8.01 5.32 8.10
CA SER A 584 8.87 6.02 7.15
C SER A 584 10.05 6.71 7.82
N ILE A 585 9.83 7.45 8.91
CA ILE A 585 10.87 8.11 9.71
C ILE A 585 11.87 7.07 10.25
N THR A 586 11.38 5.96 10.78
CA THR A 586 12.21 4.92 11.41
C THR A 586 12.97 4.05 10.40
N ARG A 587 12.83 4.30 9.08
CA ARG A 587 13.69 3.68 8.06
C ARG A 587 15.06 4.31 7.97
N ALA A 588 15.21 5.56 8.43
CA ALA A 588 16.47 6.29 8.40
C ALA A 588 17.45 5.80 9.48
N ARG A 589 18.68 5.51 9.06
CA ARG A 589 19.77 5.20 9.98
C ARG A 589 20.48 6.47 10.47
N ASN A 590 20.84 7.38 9.56
CA ASN A 590 21.74 8.50 9.85
C ASN A 590 21.16 9.86 9.52
N GLN A 591 20.39 9.99 8.42
CA GLN A 591 19.89 11.25 7.91
C GLN A 591 18.43 11.14 7.53
N LEU A 592 17.64 12.12 7.99
CA LEU A 592 16.21 12.23 7.65
C LEU A 592 15.93 13.62 7.09
N TYR A 593 15.33 13.63 5.91
CA TYR A 593 14.78 14.82 5.27
C TYR A 593 13.28 14.64 5.11
N MET A 594 12.55 15.70 5.29
CA MET A 594 11.10 15.79 5.10
C MET A 594 10.85 16.98 4.19
N THR A 595 9.98 16.83 3.20
CA THR A 595 9.74 17.91 2.23
C THR A 595 8.26 18.15 2.03
N SER A 596 7.92 19.43 1.79
CA SER A 596 6.56 19.87 1.49
C SER A 596 6.60 20.99 0.45
N CYS A 597 5.63 20.99 -0.46
CA CYS A 597 5.50 21.96 -1.52
C CYS A 597 4.27 22.86 -1.34
N ARG A 598 4.40 24.13 -1.71
CA ARG A 598 3.28 25.06 -1.71
C ARG A 598 2.30 24.83 -2.86
N GLN A 599 2.81 24.33 -3.99
CA GLN A 599 2.01 24.09 -5.19
C GLN A 599 2.36 22.73 -5.80
N ARG A 600 1.31 22.01 -6.20
CA ARG A 600 1.44 20.79 -7.03
C ARG A 600 0.52 20.89 -8.24
N MET A 601 0.95 20.28 -9.32
CA MET A 601 0.07 20.07 -10.47
C MET A 601 -0.89 18.92 -10.14
N ILE A 602 -2.19 19.18 -10.26
CA ILE A 602 -3.25 18.19 -10.07
C ILE A 602 -4.21 18.34 -11.25
N TRP A 603 -4.38 17.27 -12.05
CA TRP A 603 -5.17 17.31 -13.29
C TRP A 603 -4.77 18.44 -14.24
N GLY A 604 -3.46 18.68 -14.41
CA GLY A 604 -2.92 19.71 -15.29
C GLY A 604 -3.25 21.14 -14.87
N ARG A 605 -3.59 21.34 -13.58
CA ARG A 605 -3.79 22.67 -12.99
C ARG A 605 -2.94 22.82 -11.76
N SER A 606 -2.31 23.97 -11.59
CA SER A 606 -1.59 24.29 -10.38
C SER A 606 -2.58 24.49 -9.23
N GLN A 607 -2.40 23.74 -8.15
CA GLN A 607 -3.19 23.86 -6.91
C GLN A 607 -2.28 24.20 -5.74
N LEU A 608 -2.77 25.07 -4.86
CA LEU A 608 -2.11 25.38 -3.61
C LEU A 608 -2.34 24.24 -2.62
N CYS A 609 -1.28 23.82 -1.97
CA CYS A 609 -1.28 22.76 -0.96
C CYS A 609 -0.97 23.35 0.41
N SER A 610 -1.60 22.80 1.44
CA SER A 610 -1.24 23.06 2.84
C SER A 610 -0.22 22.01 3.31
N PRO A 611 0.76 22.39 4.12
CA PRO A 611 1.64 21.40 4.75
C PRO A 611 0.85 20.36 5.53
N SER A 612 1.35 19.13 5.54
CA SER A 612 0.74 18.02 6.27
C SER A 612 0.53 18.37 7.75
N ARG A 613 -0.65 18.04 8.28
CA ARG A 613 -0.98 18.18 9.71
C ARG A 613 -0.01 17.43 10.62
N PHE A 614 0.63 16.37 10.14
CA PHE A 614 1.63 15.63 10.91
C PHE A 614 2.90 16.43 11.16
N LEU A 615 3.21 17.43 10.36
CA LEU A 615 4.36 18.32 10.59
C LEU A 615 4.14 19.22 11.81
N ASP A 616 2.90 19.56 12.12
CA ASP A 616 2.56 20.34 13.33
C ASP A 616 2.67 19.51 14.63
N GLU A 617 2.74 18.18 14.51
CA GLU A 617 2.92 17.26 15.65
C GLU A 617 4.38 17.14 16.07
N ILE A 618 5.31 17.63 15.25
CA ILE A 618 6.76 17.61 15.53
C ILE A 618 7.17 18.88 16.26
N PRO A 619 7.72 18.80 17.47
CA PRO A 619 8.28 19.94 18.16
C PRO A 619 9.35 20.66 17.34
N PRO A 620 9.27 21.98 17.16
CA PRO A 620 10.19 22.73 16.28
C PRO A 620 11.68 22.60 16.65
N GLU A 621 11.96 22.36 17.92
CA GLU A 621 13.32 22.17 18.42
C GLU A 621 13.99 20.86 17.96
N LEU A 622 13.19 19.88 17.51
CA LEU A 622 13.69 18.58 17.05
C LEU A 622 14.14 18.60 15.59
N ILE A 623 13.78 19.63 14.84
CA ILE A 623 14.03 19.71 13.39
C ILE A 623 14.79 20.98 13.01
N GLU A 624 15.51 20.90 11.87
CA GLU A 624 16.08 22.05 11.18
C GLU A 624 15.17 22.42 10.02
N VAL A 625 14.64 23.64 9.99
CA VAL A 625 13.77 24.11 8.92
C VAL A 625 14.60 24.83 7.86
N LYS A 626 14.49 24.39 6.58
CA LYS A 626 15.13 25.01 5.40
C LYS A 626 14.07 25.48 4.40
N GLY A 627 14.36 26.59 3.74
CA GLY A 627 13.42 27.21 2.80
C GLY A 627 12.43 28.09 3.54
N GLY A 628 12.25 29.31 3.05
CA GLY A 628 11.32 30.26 3.62
C GLY A 628 10.06 30.33 2.77
N ALA A 629 9.09 29.46 3.01
CA ALA A 629 7.74 29.97 2.97
C ALA A 629 7.51 30.63 4.33
N SER A 630 7.28 31.93 4.34
CA SER A 630 6.66 32.61 5.46
C SER A 630 5.63 31.64 6.07
N LYS A 631 5.67 31.42 7.39
CA LYS A 631 4.69 30.62 8.11
C LYS A 631 3.31 31.26 8.01
N VAL A 632 2.68 31.14 6.85
CA VAL A 632 1.28 31.43 6.74
C VAL A 632 0.57 30.19 7.25
N ARG A 633 0.51 30.07 8.57
CA ARG A 633 -0.32 29.05 9.22
C ARG A 633 -1.77 29.45 8.95
N ILE A 634 -2.46 28.65 8.15
CA ILE A 634 -3.91 28.67 8.17
C ILE A 634 -4.30 28.07 9.52
N GLY A 635 -4.54 28.92 10.50
CA GLY A 635 -4.83 28.51 11.90
C GLY A 635 -6.14 27.71 12.04
N PHE A 636 -6.92 27.54 10.95
CA PHE A 636 -8.27 26.97 10.97
C PHE A 636 -8.43 25.93 9.85
N ARG A 637 -9.11 24.82 10.17
CA ARG A 637 -9.35 23.70 9.22
C ARG A 637 -10.83 23.57 8.90
N PRO A 638 -11.21 23.07 7.71
CA PRO A 638 -12.58 22.68 7.43
C PRO A 638 -13.10 21.69 8.50
N GLY A 639 -14.34 21.94 8.98
CA GLY A 639 -14.95 21.16 10.04
C GLY A 639 -14.71 21.71 11.46
N GLU A 640 -13.74 22.59 11.68
CA GLU A 640 -13.51 23.20 12.99
C GLU A 640 -14.61 24.21 13.33
N TYR A 641 -15.03 24.21 14.59
CA TYR A 641 -15.97 25.21 15.10
C TYR A 641 -15.22 26.46 15.54
N VAL A 642 -15.78 27.59 15.15
CA VAL A 642 -15.23 28.91 15.46
C VAL A 642 -16.31 29.82 16.01
N TYR A 643 -15.91 30.76 16.83
CA TYR A 643 -16.76 31.84 17.34
C TYR A 643 -16.21 33.19 16.94
N ARG A 644 -17.14 34.11 16.65
CA ARG A 644 -16.86 35.51 16.44
C ARG A 644 -18.01 36.35 16.95
N ASP A 645 -17.67 37.45 17.63
CA ASP A 645 -18.65 38.34 18.30
C ASP A 645 -19.74 38.85 17.34
N ASP A 646 -19.40 39.21 16.10
CA ASP A 646 -20.33 39.78 15.12
C ASP A 646 -21.23 38.72 14.44
N TYR A 647 -20.84 37.44 14.45
CA TYR A 647 -21.47 36.36 13.68
C TYR A 647 -21.93 35.15 14.49
N GLY A 648 -21.48 35.06 15.74
CA GLY A 648 -21.75 33.92 16.61
C GLY A 648 -20.92 32.67 16.27
N VAL A 649 -21.49 31.49 16.53
CA VAL A 649 -20.88 30.20 16.27
C VAL A 649 -20.98 29.84 14.79
N GLY A 650 -19.91 29.28 14.22
CA GLY A 650 -19.88 28.83 12.84
C GLY A 650 -18.91 27.66 12.65
N VAL A 651 -18.99 27.03 11.48
CA VAL A 651 -18.11 25.93 11.06
C VAL A 651 -17.26 26.40 9.88
N VAL A 652 -15.98 26.15 9.95
CA VAL A 652 -15.06 26.41 8.83
C VAL A 652 -15.39 25.47 7.67
N VAL A 653 -15.76 26.03 6.52
CA VAL A 653 -16.13 25.26 5.31
C VAL A 653 -14.93 25.08 4.38
N LYS A 654 -14.10 26.13 4.26
CA LYS A 654 -12.87 26.12 3.45
C LYS A 654 -11.80 26.96 4.12
N SER A 655 -10.56 26.56 3.93
CA SER A 655 -9.39 27.35 4.31
C SER A 655 -8.30 27.21 3.26
N TRP A 656 -7.65 28.33 2.90
CA TRP A 656 -6.56 28.38 1.91
C TRP A 656 -5.68 29.61 2.14
N VAL A 657 -4.57 29.68 1.43
CA VAL A 657 -3.70 30.88 1.41
C VAL A 657 -3.92 31.61 0.09
N GLU A 658 -4.22 32.87 0.14
CA GLU A 658 -4.40 33.74 -1.01
C GLU A 658 -3.47 34.95 -0.91
N GLU A 659 -2.64 35.17 -1.93
CA GLU A 659 -1.61 36.23 -1.94
C GLU A 659 -0.72 36.30 -0.70
N GLY A 660 -0.45 35.12 -0.07
CA GLY A 660 0.38 35.02 1.14
C GLY A 660 -0.39 35.21 2.45
N GLU A 661 -1.69 35.41 2.43
CA GLU A 661 -2.55 35.58 3.59
C GLU A 661 -3.46 34.38 3.81
N PRO A 662 -3.61 33.88 5.05
CA PRO A 662 -4.51 32.79 5.35
C PRO A 662 -5.96 33.25 5.30
N VAL A 663 -6.75 32.57 4.49
CA VAL A 663 -8.17 32.83 4.26
C VAL A 663 -9.00 31.68 4.76
N VAL A 664 -10.10 31.96 5.45
CA VAL A 664 -11.10 30.97 5.84
C VAL A 664 -12.49 31.41 5.42
N VAL A 665 -13.32 30.46 5.01
CA VAL A 665 -14.75 30.65 4.84
C VAL A 665 -15.46 29.90 5.93
N VAL A 666 -16.28 30.63 6.68
CA VAL A 666 -17.08 30.10 7.79
C VAL A 666 -18.55 30.15 7.43
N ARG A 667 -19.27 29.06 7.67
CA ARG A 667 -20.72 29.01 7.66
C ARG A 667 -21.20 29.13 9.10
N PHE A 668 -21.87 30.20 9.43
CA PHE A 668 -22.43 30.48 10.76
C PHE A 668 -23.78 29.78 10.95
N GLU A 669 -24.20 29.61 12.19
CA GLU A 669 -25.54 29.05 12.54
C GLU A 669 -26.70 29.85 11.94
N SER A 670 -26.50 31.13 11.73
CA SER A 670 -27.46 31.99 11.01
C SER A 670 -27.68 31.60 9.52
N GLY A 671 -26.90 30.64 8.99
CA GLY A 671 -26.90 30.27 7.58
C GLY A 671 -26.03 31.18 6.69
N GLN A 672 -25.43 32.22 7.26
CA GLN A 672 -24.58 33.15 6.53
C GLN A 672 -23.19 32.59 6.32
N PHE A 673 -22.62 32.81 5.11
CA PHE A 673 -21.22 32.53 4.80
C PHE A 673 -20.42 33.80 4.85
N ALA A 674 -19.30 33.80 5.56
CA ALA A 674 -18.37 34.90 5.58
C ALA A 674 -16.93 34.43 5.36
N ARG A 675 -16.16 35.27 4.65
CA ARG A 675 -14.76 35.07 4.34
C ARG A 675 -13.90 35.96 5.23
N PHE A 676 -12.85 35.36 5.85
CA PHE A 676 -11.96 36.07 6.76
C PHE A 676 -10.50 35.86 6.38
N LEU A 677 -9.72 36.93 6.46
CA LEU A 677 -8.26 36.92 6.49
C LEU A 677 -7.83 36.74 7.94
N THR A 678 -7.38 35.56 8.31
CA THR A 678 -7.19 35.21 9.73
C THR A 678 -6.04 35.95 10.42
N ASN A 679 -5.11 36.53 9.64
CA ASN A 679 -4.08 37.41 10.21
C ASN A 679 -4.65 38.78 10.68
N TYR A 680 -5.78 39.20 10.14
CA TYR A 680 -6.40 40.50 10.42
C TYR A 680 -7.73 40.37 11.14
N THR A 681 -8.21 39.13 11.33
CA THR A 681 -9.54 38.87 11.87
C THR A 681 -9.44 37.90 13.03
N LYS A 682 -9.91 38.31 14.20
CA LYS A 682 -9.95 37.43 15.37
C LYS A 682 -11.11 36.45 15.20
N LEU A 683 -10.76 35.16 15.00
CA LEU A 683 -11.64 34.01 15.08
C LEU A 683 -11.16 33.15 16.24
N GLU A 684 -12.05 32.75 17.12
CA GLU A 684 -11.71 31.89 18.26
C GLU A 684 -12.17 30.45 17.98
N LYS A 685 -11.27 29.49 18.13
CA LYS A 685 -11.66 28.06 18.05
C LYS A 685 -12.47 27.71 19.29
N ILE A 686 -13.56 27.00 19.08
CA ILE A 686 -14.39 26.45 20.16
C ILE A 686 -14.53 24.97 19.97
N THR A 687 -14.66 24.27 21.09
CA THR A 687 -15.03 22.84 21.08
C THR A 687 -16.54 22.75 21.05
N PRO A 688 -17.16 21.92 20.18
CA PRO A 688 -18.61 21.82 20.06
C PRO A 688 -19.27 21.31 21.34
#